data_6b30b03009870afac4965d5222cb24ec
#
_entry.id   6b30b03009870afac4965d5222cb24ec
#
_cell.length_a   1.000
_cell.length_b   1.000
_cell.length_c   1.000
_cell.angle_alpha   90.00
_cell.angle_beta   90.00
_cell.angle_gamma   90.00
#
_symmetry.space_group_name_H-M   'P 1'
#
loop_
_entity.id
_entity.type
_entity.pdbx_description
1 polymer ?
#
loop_
_entity_poly.entity_id
_entity_poly.type
_entity_poly.pdbx_seq_one_letter_code
_entity_poly.pdbx_strand_id
1 'polypeptide(L)'
;MKATAPTPAESAPQLACIDGELENILFSSDNGTWHVAQAQLFDADAPNDRPIVVGALMHLDLHVPLRFYGMWDTHPTYGLQFKVQATVRQEPLTPAGITRYLATSGCPRLGAKTAEKLVAAFGSETLGVLREEPERVATLRGISPARAQRWQTFFQEQIALERIVGWLLQYDIDPSLAKRLHKEFGPQAIAMVQSNPYRLCTETFGVGFKTADRMALSMGWPRLGTARIVALWRYLLQQAVTLGDCYQTPEQMERAALKLLDGVTAADVREALEKALPDLNASRDLRWVEADDVVPTGRWTLAAMDGMERGLARIIRRHQREAPPAPSHTVDWAWLEGKTGVTYADAQKAAIEGVLRHPMSVITGGPGTGKTTILRGLLTWLKDHEQVDAETIALAAPTARAAKRMEEVTGHAAQTIHRLLEVTGDGFGYNSEAPLPEDWIVVDETSMLDLSIAWAFWQAIAPETRVLWVGDENQLPSVGAGAVLKDVIASGVVPVYRLGQNFRSTSGIVTNAYRVLTGTKPTRTEEFLWREYPRGQDKDEVRANLLTLLPWVQERWGFTWHEVQVLAPMRRGALGTETLNQAIRDMVNPRGVEPDWTGAFGKTFRVGDRVTQIRNNYRKGVFNGDIGFVERAEHPADVDDEDDEREPSDPSLDVRFGDTVVRYTAEETRELSLAYATTVHKAQGAEYPVVIMPLFWDAYMLCNRPVLYTALTRARHVAILLTEEGAMGHALRTAEGQRRQTLLAAHLATA
;
A
#
# COMPACT_ATOMS: atom_id res chain seq x y z
N MET A 1 -59.83 -16.59 5.93
CA MET A 1 -58.40 -16.32 5.83
C MET A 1 -58.27 -14.85 5.51
N LYS A 2 -57.87 -14.04 6.50
CA LYS A 2 -57.67 -12.58 6.33
C LYS A 2 -56.25 -12.38 5.79
N ALA A 3 -56.16 -11.75 4.63
CA ALA A 3 -54.90 -11.30 4.09
C ALA A 3 -54.38 -10.11 4.95
N THR A 4 -53.22 -10.26 5.54
CA THR A 4 -52.45 -9.20 6.22
C THR A 4 -51.79 -8.33 5.15
N ALA A 5 -52.10 -7.03 5.20
CA ALA A 5 -51.47 -6.01 4.37
C ALA A 5 -49.94 -5.94 4.69
N PRO A 6 -49.08 -5.63 3.71
CA PRO A 6 -47.68 -5.46 3.95
C PRO A 6 -47.43 -4.18 4.76
N THR A 7 -46.60 -4.31 5.77
CA THR A 7 -46.05 -3.21 6.57
C THR A 7 -45.32 -2.19 5.64
N PRO A 8 -45.48 -0.87 5.83
CA PRO A 8 -44.73 0.10 5.03
C PRO A 8 -43.23 -0.08 5.29
N ALA A 9 -42.45 -0.14 4.19
CA ALA A 9 -41.02 -0.10 4.24
C ALA A 9 -40.56 1.13 5.05
N GLU A 10 -39.68 0.91 6.03
CA GLU A 10 -38.98 1.97 6.72
C GLU A 10 -38.30 2.85 5.67
N SER A 11 -38.75 4.11 5.59
CA SER A 11 -38.10 5.10 4.72
C SER A 11 -36.66 5.26 5.17
N ALA A 12 -35.70 5.16 4.23
CA ALA A 12 -34.30 5.46 4.51
C ALA A 12 -34.22 6.83 5.21
N PRO A 13 -33.37 6.97 6.24
CA PRO A 13 -33.26 8.20 7.01
C PRO A 13 -32.87 9.35 6.07
N GLN A 14 -33.74 10.36 5.94
CA GLN A 14 -33.46 11.53 5.12
C GLN A 14 -32.43 12.41 5.81
N LEU A 15 -31.40 12.79 5.05
CA LEU A 15 -30.39 13.75 5.48
C LEU A 15 -31.09 15.06 5.83
N ALA A 16 -30.99 15.52 7.08
CA ALA A 16 -31.52 16.77 7.56
C ALA A 16 -30.43 17.84 7.52
N CYS A 17 -30.87 19.09 7.34
CA CYS A 17 -30.02 20.27 7.39
C CYS A 17 -30.54 21.18 8.47
N ILE A 18 -29.70 21.58 9.43
CA ILE A 18 -30.05 22.51 10.52
C ILE A 18 -29.02 23.63 10.61
N ASP A 19 -29.47 24.84 10.87
CA ASP A 19 -28.62 26.02 10.99
C ASP A 19 -28.53 26.45 12.46
N GLY A 20 -27.33 26.75 12.93
CA GLY A 20 -27.08 27.11 14.30
C GLY A 20 -25.62 27.52 14.56
N GLU A 21 -25.25 27.61 15.82
CA GLU A 21 -23.87 27.84 16.25
C GLU A 21 -23.49 26.89 17.38
N LEU A 22 -22.21 26.61 17.53
CA LEU A 22 -21.70 25.82 18.66
C LEU A 22 -21.61 26.72 19.89
N GLU A 23 -22.27 26.32 20.98
CA GLU A 23 -22.19 27.01 22.28
C GLU A 23 -21.01 26.47 23.12
N ASN A 24 -20.86 25.14 23.14
CA ASN A 24 -19.86 24.44 23.96
C ASN A 24 -19.39 23.16 23.31
N ILE A 25 -18.09 22.85 23.41
CA ILE A 25 -17.54 21.56 23.07
C ILE A 25 -17.52 20.74 24.35
N LEU A 26 -18.28 19.64 24.38
CA LEU A 26 -18.42 18.76 25.53
C LEU A 26 -17.36 17.66 25.55
N PHE A 27 -16.95 17.21 24.37
CA PHE A 27 -15.93 16.17 24.21
C PHE A 27 -15.28 16.28 22.82
N SER A 28 -13.99 16.03 22.77
CA SER A 28 -13.23 15.83 21.53
C SER A 28 -12.44 14.55 21.66
N SER A 29 -12.49 13.69 20.64
CA SER A 29 -11.66 12.48 20.61
C SER A 29 -10.18 12.87 20.52
N ASP A 30 -9.30 12.05 21.09
CA ASP A 30 -7.85 12.27 21.15
C ASP A 30 -7.21 12.49 19.77
N ASN A 31 -7.83 11.97 18.71
CA ASN A 31 -7.40 12.14 17.32
C ASN A 31 -8.06 13.31 16.58
N GLY A 32 -8.88 14.11 17.24
CA GLY A 32 -9.55 15.27 16.66
C GLY A 32 -10.53 14.98 15.51
N THR A 33 -10.95 13.73 15.34
CA THR A 33 -11.84 13.33 14.24
C THR A 33 -13.31 13.21 14.64
N TRP A 34 -13.60 13.18 15.95
CA TRP A 34 -14.95 13.02 16.50
C TRP A 34 -15.16 13.96 17.67
N HIS A 35 -16.26 14.70 17.64
CA HIS A 35 -16.60 15.69 18.64
C HIS A 35 -18.02 15.51 19.12
N VAL A 36 -18.27 15.91 20.36
CA VAL A 36 -19.60 16.07 20.95
C VAL A 36 -19.68 17.52 21.40
N ALA A 37 -20.63 18.26 20.90
CA ALA A 37 -20.81 19.66 21.23
C ALA A 37 -22.29 19.99 21.44
N GLN A 38 -22.56 21.05 22.16
CA GLN A 38 -23.89 21.63 22.28
C GLN A 38 -24.01 22.75 21.24
N ALA A 39 -25.06 22.69 20.44
CA ALA A 39 -25.38 23.73 19.46
C ALA A 39 -26.64 24.52 19.87
N GLN A 40 -26.69 25.79 19.52
CA GLN A 40 -27.88 26.61 19.54
C GLN A 40 -28.39 26.74 18.11
N LEU A 41 -29.60 26.26 17.85
CA LEU A 41 -30.20 26.36 16.50
C LEU A 41 -30.87 27.73 16.28
N PHE A 42 -30.87 28.16 15.03
CA PHE A 42 -31.54 29.40 14.61
C PHE A 42 -32.99 29.16 14.20
N ASP A 43 -33.37 27.91 13.98
CA ASP A 43 -34.74 27.51 13.59
C ASP A 43 -35.61 27.27 14.83
N ALA A 44 -36.66 28.04 14.97
CA ALA A 44 -37.58 27.94 16.09
C ALA A 44 -38.49 26.69 16.03
N ASP A 45 -38.63 26.07 14.86
CA ASP A 45 -39.43 24.86 14.63
C ASP A 45 -38.64 23.54 14.78
N ALA A 46 -37.36 23.63 15.16
CA ALA A 46 -36.53 22.45 15.39
C ALA A 46 -37.05 21.59 16.56
N PRO A 47 -36.92 20.25 16.50
CA PRO A 47 -37.34 19.34 17.58
C PRO A 47 -36.69 19.63 18.94
N ASN A 48 -35.54 20.29 18.93
CA ASN A 48 -34.78 20.75 20.08
C ASN A 48 -33.98 21.98 19.63
N ASP A 49 -34.13 23.10 20.30
CA ASP A 49 -33.41 24.34 19.99
C ASP A 49 -31.95 24.33 20.45
N ARG A 50 -31.58 23.42 21.37
CA ARG A 50 -30.25 23.21 21.88
C ARG A 50 -29.79 21.73 21.84
N PRO A 51 -29.69 21.12 20.66
CA PRO A 51 -29.34 19.73 20.54
C PRO A 51 -27.86 19.47 20.87
N ILE A 52 -27.60 18.24 21.32
CA ILE A 52 -26.25 17.69 21.26
C ILE A 52 -25.98 17.31 19.82
N VAL A 53 -24.91 17.84 19.26
CA VAL A 53 -24.39 17.53 17.93
C VAL A 53 -23.17 16.64 18.07
N VAL A 54 -23.13 15.53 17.31
CA VAL A 54 -22.15 14.46 17.48
C VAL A 54 -21.61 14.05 16.12
N GLY A 55 -20.30 14.04 15.93
CA GLY A 55 -19.69 13.59 14.68
C GLY A 55 -18.38 14.27 14.32
N ALA A 56 -18.04 14.20 13.05
CA ALA A 56 -16.86 14.88 12.48
C ALA A 56 -17.17 16.38 12.27
N LEU A 57 -17.05 17.17 13.32
CA LEU A 57 -17.23 18.61 13.21
C LEU A 57 -15.98 19.23 12.56
N MET A 58 -16.09 19.65 11.31
CA MET A 58 -14.96 20.25 10.57
C MET A 58 -14.58 21.65 11.07
N HIS A 59 -15.48 22.30 11.81
CA HIS A 59 -15.30 23.64 12.39
C HIS A 59 -15.73 23.59 13.85
N LEU A 60 -14.79 23.93 14.75
CA LEU A 60 -14.97 23.92 16.20
C LEU A 60 -15.07 25.33 16.80
N ASP A 61 -15.21 26.36 15.96
CA ASP A 61 -15.29 27.74 16.42
C ASP A 61 -16.64 27.97 17.11
N LEU A 62 -16.57 28.40 18.38
CA LEU A 62 -17.77 28.71 19.15
C LEU A 62 -18.42 30.02 18.66
N HIS A 63 -19.74 30.04 18.68
CA HIS A 63 -20.58 31.22 18.30
C HIS A 63 -20.31 31.72 16.87
N VAL A 64 -19.95 30.82 15.96
CA VAL A 64 -19.90 31.09 14.52
C VAL A 64 -21.07 30.40 13.86
N PRO A 65 -21.81 31.06 12.97
CA PRO A 65 -22.92 30.44 12.25
C PRO A 65 -22.45 29.26 11.41
N LEU A 66 -23.02 28.10 11.65
CA LEU A 66 -22.74 26.84 10.97
C LEU A 66 -24.05 26.26 10.43
N ARG A 67 -23.94 25.61 9.29
CA ARG A 67 -24.91 24.67 8.76
C ARG A 67 -24.44 23.26 9.03
N PHE A 68 -25.25 22.51 9.77
CA PHE A 68 -24.98 21.13 10.10
C PHE A 68 -25.77 20.23 9.15
N TYR A 69 -25.11 19.33 8.49
CA TYR A 69 -25.72 18.28 7.68
C TYR A 69 -25.59 16.95 8.41
N GLY A 70 -26.72 16.26 8.59
CA GLY A 70 -26.71 15.02 9.37
C GLY A 70 -28.12 14.44 9.54
N MET A 71 -28.28 13.65 10.58
CA MET A 71 -29.54 12.97 10.88
C MET A 71 -29.85 13.05 12.38
N TRP A 72 -31.11 13.21 12.70
CA TRP A 72 -31.58 13.06 14.07
C TRP A 72 -31.50 11.58 14.47
N ASP A 73 -30.92 11.31 15.62
CA ASP A 73 -30.79 9.98 16.20
C ASP A 73 -31.08 10.02 17.69
N THR A 74 -31.61 8.92 18.21
CA THR A 74 -31.90 8.80 19.64
C THR A 74 -30.91 7.87 20.30
N HIS A 75 -29.95 8.44 21.05
CA HIS A 75 -29.01 7.63 21.81
C HIS A 75 -29.69 7.01 23.04
N PRO A 76 -29.47 5.71 23.33
CA PRO A 76 -30.13 5.03 24.45
C PRO A 76 -29.96 5.69 25.81
N THR A 77 -28.81 6.35 26.04
CA THR A 77 -28.43 6.97 27.30
C THR A 77 -28.58 8.49 27.30
N TYR A 78 -28.34 9.16 26.16
CA TYR A 78 -28.25 10.63 26.09
C TYR A 78 -29.44 11.31 25.37
N GLY A 79 -30.41 10.52 24.92
CA GLY A 79 -31.61 11.05 24.28
C GLY A 79 -31.42 11.51 22.83
N LEU A 80 -32.25 12.45 22.39
CA LEU A 80 -32.24 12.95 21.03
C LEU A 80 -31.00 13.78 20.75
N GLN A 81 -30.23 13.38 19.75
CA GLN A 81 -29.00 14.04 19.30
C GLN A 81 -29.00 14.19 17.78
N PHE A 82 -28.18 15.09 17.25
CA PHE A 82 -27.98 15.25 15.81
C PHE A 82 -26.63 14.71 15.40
N LYS A 83 -26.63 13.60 14.65
CA LYS A 83 -25.41 13.01 14.09
C LYS A 83 -24.96 13.80 12.88
N VAL A 84 -23.88 14.56 13.05
CA VAL A 84 -23.31 15.41 12.02
C VAL A 84 -22.42 14.61 11.09
N GLN A 85 -22.66 14.71 9.79
CA GLN A 85 -21.81 14.18 8.72
C GLN A 85 -20.86 15.26 8.17
N ALA A 86 -21.31 16.51 8.12
CA ALA A 86 -20.50 17.66 7.73
C ALA A 86 -21.00 18.95 8.35
N THR A 87 -20.09 19.92 8.49
CA THR A 87 -20.41 21.31 8.85
C THR A 87 -19.88 22.24 7.77
N VAL A 88 -20.68 23.27 7.46
CA VAL A 88 -20.31 24.35 6.54
C VAL A 88 -20.51 25.67 7.26
N ARG A 89 -19.53 26.57 7.21
CA ARG A 89 -19.66 27.90 7.78
C ARG A 89 -20.68 28.71 6.99
N GLN A 90 -21.59 29.37 7.67
CA GLN A 90 -22.48 30.34 7.06
C GLN A 90 -21.90 31.74 7.11
N GLU A 91 -22.19 32.53 6.08
CA GLU A 91 -21.78 33.92 6.05
C GLU A 91 -22.59 34.74 7.04
N PRO A 92 -21.95 35.41 7.99
CA PRO A 92 -22.62 36.26 8.92
C PRO A 92 -23.07 37.55 8.23
N LEU A 93 -24.29 38.00 8.58
CA LEU A 93 -24.88 39.20 8.04
C LEU A 93 -24.59 40.46 8.89
N THR A 94 -24.12 40.30 10.13
CA THR A 94 -23.84 41.43 11.02
C THR A 94 -22.36 41.80 11.03
N PRO A 95 -21.99 43.08 11.19
CA PRO A 95 -20.58 43.49 11.27
C PRO A 95 -19.76 42.73 12.34
N ALA A 96 -20.35 42.50 13.51
CA ALA A 96 -19.71 41.75 14.58
C ALA A 96 -19.48 40.28 14.20
N GLY A 97 -20.46 39.67 13.55
CA GLY A 97 -20.32 38.30 13.01
C GLY A 97 -19.24 38.20 11.92
N ILE A 98 -19.21 39.17 11.00
CA ILE A 98 -18.21 39.23 9.92
C ILE A 98 -16.78 39.38 10.52
N THR A 99 -16.61 40.23 11.53
CA THR A 99 -15.31 40.40 12.21
C THR A 99 -14.83 39.07 12.80
N ARG A 100 -15.71 38.34 13.49
CA ARG A 100 -15.38 37.04 14.10
C ARG A 100 -15.10 36.00 13.03
N TYR A 101 -15.94 35.92 12.01
CA TYR A 101 -15.77 35.00 10.86
C TYR A 101 -14.39 35.20 10.20
N LEU A 102 -13.99 36.43 9.92
CA LEU A 102 -12.70 36.74 9.33
C LEU A 102 -11.53 36.40 10.27
N ALA A 103 -11.65 36.71 11.55
CA ALA A 103 -10.61 36.45 12.54
C ALA A 103 -10.34 34.95 12.74
N THR A 104 -11.37 34.09 12.58
CA THR A 104 -11.29 32.64 12.75
C THR A 104 -11.20 31.87 11.41
N SER A 105 -11.14 32.58 10.27
CA SER A 105 -11.15 31.97 8.92
C SER A 105 -9.94 31.09 8.60
N GLY A 106 -8.85 31.21 9.37
CA GLY A 106 -7.56 30.59 9.03
C GLY A 106 -6.83 31.24 7.86
N CYS A 107 -7.34 32.38 7.38
CA CYS A 107 -6.73 33.12 6.27
C CYS A 107 -5.35 33.68 6.71
N PRO A 108 -4.27 33.41 5.98
CA PRO A 108 -2.92 33.83 6.35
C PRO A 108 -2.80 35.33 6.60
N ARG A 109 -2.31 35.71 7.78
CA ARG A 109 -2.13 37.13 8.20
C ARG A 109 -3.41 37.97 8.27
N LEU A 110 -4.57 37.34 8.44
CA LEU A 110 -5.85 37.99 8.65
C LEU A 110 -6.33 37.69 10.08
N GLY A 111 -5.74 38.34 11.07
CA GLY A 111 -6.14 38.23 12.49
C GLY A 111 -7.20 39.24 12.89
N ALA A 112 -7.67 39.17 14.15
CA ALA A 112 -8.76 39.97 14.69
C ALA A 112 -8.65 41.48 14.42
N LYS A 113 -7.48 42.10 14.71
CA LYS A 113 -7.25 43.56 14.44
C LYS A 113 -7.39 43.92 12.96
N THR A 114 -7.03 43.01 12.04
CA THR A 114 -7.18 43.26 10.61
C THR A 114 -8.63 43.06 10.17
N ALA A 115 -9.31 42.09 10.75
CA ALA A 115 -10.75 41.89 10.52
C ALA A 115 -11.58 43.09 10.99
N GLU A 116 -11.33 43.61 12.19
CA GLU A 116 -11.95 44.82 12.70
C GLU A 116 -11.76 46.01 11.76
N LYS A 117 -10.54 46.19 11.25
CA LYS A 117 -10.19 47.25 10.32
C LYS A 117 -10.95 47.15 8.99
N LEU A 118 -11.10 45.94 8.45
CA LEU A 118 -11.82 45.67 7.22
C LEU A 118 -13.32 45.96 7.41
N VAL A 119 -13.88 45.46 8.50
CA VAL A 119 -15.32 45.65 8.80
C VAL A 119 -15.63 47.12 9.15
N ALA A 120 -14.74 47.82 9.82
CA ALA A 120 -14.89 49.27 10.04
C ALA A 120 -14.90 50.08 8.73
N ALA A 121 -14.18 49.61 7.71
CA ALA A 121 -14.11 50.30 6.42
C ALA A 121 -15.27 49.93 5.48
N PHE A 122 -15.74 48.68 5.48
CA PHE A 122 -16.70 48.17 4.49
C PHE A 122 -18.00 47.65 5.08
N GLY A 123 -18.16 47.65 6.41
CA GLY A 123 -19.40 47.23 7.08
C GLY A 123 -19.83 45.81 6.71
N SER A 124 -21.13 45.68 6.41
CA SER A 124 -21.72 44.41 5.96
C SER A 124 -21.25 43.95 4.56
N GLU A 125 -20.67 44.84 3.75
CA GLU A 125 -20.17 44.50 2.41
C GLU A 125 -18.78 43.88 2.43
N THR A 126 -18.13 43.79 3.60
CA THR A 126 -16.72 43.36 3.75
C THR A 126 -16.40 42.04 3.02
N LEU A 127 -17.26 41.03 3.13
CA LEU A 127 -17.07 39.73 2.50
C LEU A 127 -17.14 39.81 0.97
N GLY A 128 -18.09 40.61 0.45
CA GLY A 128 -18.20 40.85 -1.00
C GLY A 128 -16.97 41.60 -1.54
N VAL A 129 -16.57 42.66 -0.86
CA VAL A 129 -15.36 43.45 -1.24
C VAL A 129 -14.09 42.62 -1.21
N LEU A 130 -13.91 41.74 -0.22
CA LEU A 130 -12.76 40.83 -0.14
C LEU A 130 -12.71 39.87 -1.32
N ARG A 131 -13.83 39.44 -1.87
CA ARG A 131 -13.92 38.46 -2.94
C ARG A 131 -13.84 39.06 -4.34
N GLU A 132 -14.40 40.24 -4.50
CA GLU A 132 -14.63 40.80 -5.85
C GLU A 132 -13.74 42.02 -6.13
N GLU A 133 -13.37 42.76 -5.08
CA GLU A 133 -12.70 44.06 -5.20
C GLU A 133 -11.42 44.18 -4.39
N PRO A 134 -10.38 43.33 -4.65
CA PRO A 134 -9.14 43.32 -3.87
C PRO A 134 -8.41 44.66 -3.94
N GLU A 135 -8.63 45.45 -4.98
CA GLU A 135 -8.06 46.78 -5.13
C GLU A 135 -8.60 47.75 -4.08
N ARG A 136 -9.89 47.69 -3.76
CA ARG A 136 -10.48 48.46 -2.65
C ARG A 136 -9.90 48.04 -1.30
N VAL A 137 -9.67 46.74 -1.11
CA VAL A 137 -9.04 46.23 0.12
C VAL A 137 -7.62 46.78 0.25
N ALA A 138 -6.87 46.88 -0.86
CA ALA A 138 -5.52 47.38 -0.90
C ALA A 138 -5.39 48.89 -0.63
N THR A 139 -6.49 49.65 -0.67
CA THR A 139 -6.47 51.09 -0.29
C THR A 139 -6.27 51.27 1.22
N LEU A 140 -6.52 50.26 2.03
CA LEU A 140 -6.43 50.34 3.47
C LEU A 140 -4.96 50.30 3.92
N ARG A 141 -4.57 51.28 4.77
CA ARG A 141 -3.20 51.40 5.24
C ARG A 141 -2.68 50.12 5.89
N GLY A 142 -1.56 49.56 5.36
CA GLY A 142 -0.91 48.35 5.85
C GLY A 142 -1.40 47.06 5.17
N ILE A 143 -2.19 47.14 4.06
CA ILE A 143 -2.57 46.00 3.23
C ILE A 143 -1.96 46.25 1.85
N SER A 144 -1.06 45.37 1.42
CA SER A 144 -0.49 45.45 0.07
C SER A 144 -1.42 44.81 -0.96
N PRO A 145 -1.37 45.22 -2.25
CA PRO A 145 -2.14 44.61 -3.32
C PRO A 145 -1.98 43.09 -3.40
N ALA A 146 -0.75 42.61 -3.27
CA ALA A 146 -0.45 41.17 -3.27
C ALA A 146 -1.09 40.41 -2.09
N ARG A 147 -1.30 41.10 -0.96
CA ARG A 147 -1.97 40.53 0.22
C ARG A 147 -3.48 40.48 0.02
N ALA A 148 -4.07 41.55 -0.51
CA ALA A 148 -5.47 41.59 -0.85
C ALA A 148 -5.84 40.52 -1.90
N GLN A 149 -5.00 40.34 -2.90
CA GLN A 149 -5.15 39.30 -3.92
C GLN A 149 -5.12 37.88 -3.35
N ARG A 150 -4.21 37.61 -2.40
CA ARG A 150 -4.16 36.30 -1.70
C ARG A 150 -5.42 36.05 -0.88
N TRP A 151 -5.96 37.07 -0.23
CA TRP A 151 -7.19 36.92 0.52
C TRP A 151 -8.38 36.68 -0.40
N GLN A 152 -8.46 37.38 -1.54
CA GLN A 152 -9.47 37.13 -2.56
C GLN A 152 -9.45 35.64 -2.98
N THR A 153 -8.28 35.14 -3.39
CA THR A 153 -8.14 33.72 -3.79
C THR A 153 -8.58 32.78 -2.67
N PHE A 154 -8.14 33.01 -1.44
CA PHE A 154 -8.50 32.18 -0.29
C PHE A 154 -10.01 32.12 -0.06
N PHE A 155 -10.72 33.23 -0.07
CA PHE A 155 -12.18 33.24 0.15
C PHE A 155 -12.96 32.70 -1.03
N GLN A 156 -12.47 32.86 -2.26
CA GLN A 156 -13.06 32.24 -3.44
C GLN A 156 -12.93 30.70 -3.41
N GLU A 157 -11.77 30.20 -3.00
CA GLU A 157 -11.54 28.75 -2.82
C GLU A 157 -12.45 28.17 -1.72
N GLN A 158 -12.64 28.86 -0.60
CA GLN A 158 -13.51 28.41 0.49
C GLN A 158 -14.95 28.23 0.00
N ILE A 159 -15.51 29.22 -0.71
CA ILE A 159 -16.88 29.13 -1.26
C ILE A 159 -16.99 27.98 -2.27
N ALA A 160 -16.00 27.81 -3.14
CA ALA A 160 -16.01 26.72 -4.09
C ALA A 160 -16.03 25.36 -3.39
N LEU A 161 -15.24 25.19 -2.31
CA LEU A 161 -15.22 23.99 -1.49
C LEU A 161 -16.57 23.76 -0.80
N GLU A 162 -17.16 24.79 -0.20
CA GLU A 162 -18.48 24.70 0.46
C GLU A 162 -19.58 24.27 -0.50
N ARG A 163 -19.58 24.82 -1.72
CA ARG A 163 -20.52 24.40 -2.78
C ARG A 163 -20.34 22.93 -3.16
N ILE A 164 -19.11 22.48 -3.28
CA ILE A 164 -18.81 21.06 -3.61
C ILE A 164 -19.27 20.17 -2.45
N VAL A 165 -19.01 20.54 -1.18
CA VAL A 165 -19.44 19.80 0.01
C VAL A 165 -20.97 19.66 0.01
N GLY A 166 -21.70 20.78 -0.09
CA GLY A 166 -23.17 20.76 -0.10
C GLY A 166 -23.73 19.93 -1.26
N TRP A 167 -23.08 19.98 -2.42
CA TRP A 167 -23.48 19.20 -3.58
C TRP A 167 -23.21 17.69 -3.38
N LEU A 168 -22.04 17.28 -2.83
CA LEU A 168 -21.72 15.87 -2.55
C LEU A 168 -22.72 15.25 -1.55
N LEU A 169 -23.09 15.99 -0.53
CA LEU A 169 -24.05 15.55 0.48
C LEU A 169 -25.43 15.22 -0.09
N GLN A 170 -25.88 15.90 -1.16
CA GLN A 170 -27.15 15.58 -1.83
C GLN A 170 -27.17 14.15 -2.41
N TYR A 171 -25.99 13.57 -2.65
CA TYR A 171 -25.83 12.22 -3.21
C TYR A 171 -25.27 11.21 -2.20
N ASP A 172 -25.28 11.54 -0.90
CA ASP A 172 -24.73 10.70 0.17
C ASP A 172 -23.26 10.30 -0.08
N ILE A 173 -22.46 11.25 -0.56
CA ILE A 173 -21.04 11.09 -0.83
C ILE A 173 -20.22 11.80 0.23
N ASP A 174 -19.10 11.15 0.66
CA ASP A 174 -18.21 11.67 1.68
C ASP A 174 -17.71 13.08 1.33
N PRO A 175 -18.00 14.10 2.16
CA PRO A 175 -17.58 15.48 1.95
C PRO A 175 -16.07 15.68 1.88
N SER A 176 -15.28 14.77 2.45
CA SER A 176 -13.81 14.83 2.39
C SER A 176 -13.27 14.81 0.95
N LEU A 177 -14.10 14.38 0.00
CA LEU A 177 -13.80 14.38 -1.43
C LEU A 177 -13.72 15.80 -2.02
N ALA A 178 -14.37 16.80 -1.40
CA ALA A 178 -14.48 18.15 -1.93
C ALA A 178 -13.11 18.79 -2.23
N LYS A 179 -12.16 18.68 -1.30
CA LYS A 179 -10.79 19.21 -1.50
C LYS A 179 -10.08 18.59 -2.71
N ARG A 180 -10.28 17.29 -2.91
CA ARG A 180 -9.67 16.56 -4.06
C ARG A 180 -10.30 16.99 -5.37
N LEU A 181 -11.63 17.08 -5.41
CA LEU A 181 -12.37 17.54 -6.58
C LEU A 181 -12.01 18.98 -6.96
N HIS A 182 -11.90 19.85 -5.95
CA HIS A 182 -11.50 21.24 -6.19
C HIS A 182 -10.07 21.33 -6.71
N LYS A 183 -9.14 20.53 -6.18
CA LYS A 183 -7.75 20.46 -6.65
C LYS A 183 -7.66 19.99 -8.09
N GLU A 184 -8.47 18.99 -8.49
CA GLU A 184 -8.42 18.37 -9.83
C GLU A 184 -9.15 19.20 -10.90
N PHE A 185 -10.36 19.65 -10.57
CA PHE A 185 -11.27 20.27 -11.53
C PHE A 185 -11.52 21.77 -11.28
N GLY A 186 -10.96 22.34 -10.21
CA GLY A 186 -11.12 23.73 -9.83
C GLY A 186 -12.59 24.10 -9.56
N PRO A 187 -12.99 25.36 -9.85
CA PRO A 187 -14.35 25.85 -9.64
C PRO A 187 -15.42 25.12 -10.48
N GLN A 188 -15.02 24.42 -11.55
CA GLN A 188 -15.91 23.69 -12.45
C GLN A 188 -16.18 22.24 -12.01
N ALA A 189 -15.67 21.81 -10.86
CA ALA A 189 -15.77 20.44 -10.38
C ALA A 189 -17.19 19.86 -10.45
N ILE A 190 -18.19 20.60 -10.00
CA ILE A 190 -19.60 20.16 -10.04
C ILE A 190 -20.07 19.93 -11.49
N ALA A 191 -19.86 20.90 -12.37
CA ALA A 191 -20.28 20.79 -13.77
C ALA A 191 -19.58 19.63 -14.51
N MET A 192 -18.29 19.43 -14.23
CA MET A 192 -17.50 18.35 -14.81
C MET A 192 -18.00 16.98 -14.37
N VAL A 193 -18.31 16.80 -13.08
CA VAL A 193 -18.85 15.54 -12.58
C VAL A 193 -20.32 15.35 -13.01
N GLN A 194 -21.12 16.40 -13.08
CA GLN A 194 -22.48 16.31 -13.63
C GLN A 194 -22.50 15.89 -15.10
N SER A 195 -21.52 16.32 -15.88
CA SER A 195 -21.41 15.93 -17.29
C SER A 195 -21.02 14.46 -17.48
N ASN A 196 -20.23 13.90 -16.56
CA ASN A 196 -19.89 12.47 -16.49
C ASN A 196 -19.41 12.09 -15.09
N PRO A 197 -20.26 11.51 -14.23
CA PRO A 197 -19.88 11.11 -12.86
C PRO A 197 -18.74 10.11 -12.78
N TYR A 198 -18.52 9.32 -13.82
CA TYR A 198 -17.45 8.33 -13.84
C TYR A 198 -16.04 8.92 -13.98
N ARG A 199 -15.94 10.21 -14.29
CA ARG A 199 -14.66 10.95 -14.20
C ARG A 199 -14.11 10.93 -12.77
N LEU A 200 -14.94 10.81 -11.76
CA LEU A 200 -14.53 10.65 -10.37
C LEU A 200 -13.59 9.45 -10.17
N CYS A 201 -13.89 8.32 -10.77
CA CYS A 201 -13.05 7.12 -10.62
C CYS A 201 -11.95 6.99 -11.67
N THR A 202 -11.94 7.83 -12.71
CA THR A 202 -10.92 7.79 -13.77
C THR A 202 -9.87 8.89 -13.61
N GLU A 203 -10.24 10.03 -13.04
CA GLU A 203 -9.40 11.23 -12.98
C GLU A 203 -9.10 11.66 -11.53
N THR A 204 -9.90 11.21 -10.53
CA THR A 204 -9.70 11.62 -9.14
C THR A 204 -9.09 10.49 -8.30
N PHE A 205 -7.88 10.71 -7.78
CA PHE A 205 -7.21 9.73 -6.94
C PHE A 205 -8.03 9.34 -5.70
N GLY A 206 -8.16 8.03 -5.47
CA GLY A 206 -8.83 7.47 -4.28
C GLY A 206 -10.35 7.44 -4.33
N VAL A 207 -10.97 7.69 -5.50
CA VAL A 207 -12.39 7.46 -5.72
C VAL A 207 -12.57 6.19 -6.53
N GLY A 208 -13.20 5.17 -5.93
CA GLY A 208 -13.47 3.90 -6.61
C GLY A 208 -14.74 3.95 -7.47
N PHE A 209 -14.85 3.01 -8.43
CA PHE A 209 -16.03 2.84 -9.29
C PHE A 209 -17.34 2.80 -8.50
N LYS A 210 -17.40 2.07 -7.38
CA LYS A 210 -18.64 1.93 -6.58
C LYS A 210 -19.18 3.27 -6.07
N THR A 211 -18.31 4.21 -5.71
CA THR A 211 -18.70 5.55 -5.26
C THR A 211 -19.23 6.37 -6.43
N ALA A 212 -18.50 6.39 -7.54
CA ALA A 212 -18.92 7.09 -8.76
C ALA A 212 -20.22 6.52 -9.32
N ASP A 213 -20.40 5.21 -9.29
CA ASP A 213 -21.56 4.50 -9.79
C ASP A 213 -22.81 4.79 -8.96
N ARG A 214 -22.70 4.75 -7.62
CA ARG A 214 -23.80 5.15 -6.73
C ARG A 214 -24.25 6.58 -7.01
N MET A 215 -23.31 7.50 -7.19
CA MET A 215 -23.61 8.88 -7.52
C MET A 215 -24.27 9.00 -8.90
N ALA A 216 -23.74 8.35 -9.91
CA ALA A 216 -24.33 8.37 -11.27
C ALA A 216 -25.77 7.86 -11.26
N LEU A 217 -26.03 6.75 -10.57
CA LEU A 217 -27.38 6.18 -10.48
C LEU A 217 -28.34 7.10 -9.70
N SER A 218 -27.89 7.75 -8.62
CA SER A 218 -28.71 8.73 -7.89
C SER A 218 -28.96 10.01 -8.68
N MET A 219 -28.11 10.35 -9.63
CA MET A 219 -28.32 11.42 -10.61
C MET A 219 -29.22 10.99 -11.81
N GLY A 220 -29.74 9.76 -11.82
CA GLY A 220 -30.60 9.25 -12.88
C GLY A 220 -29.89 8.75 -14.14
N TRP A 221 -28.60 8.48 -14.07
CA TRP A 221 -27.87 7.93 -15.21
C TRP A 221 -28.33 6.52 -15.55
N PRO A 222 -28.34 6.13 -16.84
CA PRO A 222 -28.82 4.82 -17.28
C PRO A 222 -28.02 3.67 -16.65
N ARG A 223 -28.71 2.63 -16.18
CA ARG A 223 -28.11 1.44 -15.56
C ARG A 223 -27.14 0.68 -16.50
N LEU A 224 -27.36 0.75 -17.80
CA LEU A 224 -26.56 0.09 -18.84
C LEU A 224 -26.06 1.10 -19.88
N GLY A 225 -25.81 2.34 -19.45
CA GLY A 225 -25.26 3.39 -20.32
C GLY A 225 -23.79 3.13 -20.68
N THR A 226 -23.38 3.58 -21.89
CA THR A 226 -22.01 3.36 -22.40
C THR A 226 -20.94 3.89 -21.48
N ALA A 227 -21.12 5.08 -20.89
CA ALA A 227 -20.16 5.65 -19.94
C ALA A 227 -19.99 4.78 -18.69
N ARG A 228 -21.06 4.16 -18.17
CA ARG A 228 -20.98 3.19 -17.07
C ARG A 228 -20.16 1.97 -17.44
N ILE A 229 -20.43 1.39 -18.62
CA ILE A 229 -19.73 0.18 -19.09
C ILE A 229 -18.24 0.48 -19.31
N VAL A 230 -17.87 1.59 -19.91
CA VAL A 230 -16.46 1.99 -20.09
C VAL A 230 -15.76 2.14 -18.73
N ALA A 231 -16.38 2.83 -17.78
CA ALA A 231 -15.82 3.00 -16.45
C ALA A 231 -15.72 1.68 -15.67
N LEU A 232 -16.73 0.81 -15.81
CA LEU A 232 -16.73 -0.52 -15.22
C LEU A 232 -15.60 -1.40 -15.78
N TRP A 233 -15.42 -1.43 -17.11
CA TRP A 233 -14.33 -2.19 -17.76
C TRP A 233 -12.96 -1.73 -17.28
N ARG A 234 -12.75 -0.43 -17.26
CA ARG A 234 -11.50 0.16 -16.71
C ARG A 234 -11.29 -0.26 -15.25
N TYR A 235 -12.29 -0.13 -14.41
CA TYR A 235 -12.21 -0.51 -13.01
C TYR A 235 -11.90 -2.01 -12.82
N LEU A 236 -12.55 -2.89 -13.58
CA LEU A 236 -12.31 -4.33 -13.51
C LEU A 236 -10.88 -4.69 -13.92
N LEU A 237 -10.35 -4.08 -14.96
CA LEU A 237 -8.96 -4.28 -15.38
C LEU A 237 -7.97 -3.72 -14.35
N GLN A 238 -8.24 -2.57 -13.76
CA GLN A 238 -7.42 -2.03 -12.67
C GLN A 238 -7.44 -2.96 -11.44
N GLN A 239 -8.59 -3.55 -11.12
CA GLN A 239 -8.68 -4.55 -10.06
C GLN A 239 -7.88 -5.81 -10.42
N ALA A 240 -7.96 -6.28 -11.65
CA ALA A 240 -7.17 -7.41 -12.12
C ALA A 240 -5.66 -7.14 -12.00
N VAL A 241 -5.20 -5.96 -12.40
CA VAL A 241 -3.80 -5.50 -12.23
C VAL A 241 -3.39 -5.48 -10.74
N THR A 242 -4.27 -5.01 -9.86
CA THR A 242 -4.02 -5.03 -8.41
C THR A 242 -3.89 -6.46 -7.86
N LEU A 243 -4.57 -7.43 -8.48
CA LEU A 243 -4.47 -8.86 -8.15
C LEU A 243 -3.28 -9.56 -8.84
N GLY A 244 -2.57 -8.85 -9.70
CA GLY A 244 -1.37 -9.32 -10.37
C GLY A 244 -1.55 -9.73 -11.83
N ASP A 245 -2.75 -9.65 -12.39
CA ASP A 245 -3.03 -9.99 -13.79
C ASP A 245 -2.68 -8.84 -14.74
N CYS A 246 -2.20 -9.17 -15.92
CA CYS A 246 -1.94 -8.19 -16.99
C CYS A 246 -3.11 -8.07 -17.98
N TYR A 247 -3.98 -9.08 -18.04
CA TYR A 247 -5.16 -9.10 -18.91
C TYR A 247 -6.32 -9.89 -18.27
N GLN A 248 -7.51 -9.81 -18.87
CA GLN A 248 -8.68 -10.64 -18.53
C GLN A 248 -9.37 -11.12 -19.78
N THR A 249 -9.91 -12.37 -19.75
CA THR A 249 -10.73 -12.89 -20.85
C THR A 249 -12.14 -12.29 -20.79
N PRO A 250 -12.90 -12.31 -21.92
CA PRO A 250 -14.28 -11.84 -21.95
C PRO A 250 -15.17 -12.48 -20.86
N GLU A 251 -15.01 -13.78 -20.64
CA GLU A 251 -15.78 -14.53 -19.64
C GLU A 251 -15.44 -14.10 -18.21
N GLN A 252 -14.19 -13.78 -17.96
CA GLN A 252 -13.75 -13.26 -16.66
C GLN A 252 -14.32 -11.86 -16.41
N MET A 253 -14.27 -10.98 -17.42
CA MET A 253 -14.83 -9.64 -17.36
C MET A 253 -16.35 -9.66 -17.16
N GLU A 254 -17.08 -10.48 -17.93
CA GLU A 254 -18.53 -10.66 -17.80
C GLU A 254 -18.90 -11.13 -16.38
N ARG A 255 -18.22 -12.16 -15.89
CA ARG A 255 -18.44 -12.70 -14.54
C ARG A 255 -18.15 -11.67 -13.43
N ALA A 256 -17.12 -10.87 -13.62
CA ALA A 256 -16.77 -9.80 -12.67
C ALA A 256 -17.78 -8.64 -12.73
N ALA A 257 -18.26 -8.29 -13.92
CA ALA A 257 -19.29 -7.26 -14.12
C ALA A 257 -20.62 -7.65 -13.44
N LEU A 258 -21.07 -8.89 -13.60
CA LEU A 258 -22.29 -9.42 -12.98
C LEU A 258 -22.27 -9.39 -11.45
N LYS A 259 -21.10 -9.42 -10.82
CA LYS A 259 -20.98 -9.27 -9.36
C LYS A 259 -21.16 -7.82 -8.86
N LEU A 260 -21.05 -6.85 -9.76
CA LEU A 260 -21.13 -5.42 -9.44
C LEU A 260 -22.42 -4.77 -9.95
N LEU A 261 -23.09 -5.40 -10.93
CA LEU A 261 -24.29 -4.89 -11.54
C LEU A 261 -25.52 -5.64 -11.00
N ASP A 262 -26.19 -5.06 -10.01
CA ASP A 262 -27.38 -5.68 -9.42
C ASP A 262 -28.55 -5.75 -10.41
N GLY A 263 -29.20 -6.93 -10.48
CA GLY A 263 -30.41 -7.14 -11.28
C GLY A 263 -30.19 -7.11 -12.79
N VAL A 264 -28.97 -7.42 -13.25
CA VAL A 264 -28.57 -7.44 -14.67
C VAL A 264 -28.19 -8.86 -15.08
N THR A 265 -28.61 -9.29 -16.26
CA THR A 265 -28.27 -10.61 -16.82
C THR A 265 -26.99 -10.55 -17.65
N ALA A 266 -26.40 -11.72 -17.95
CA ALA A 266 -25.24 -11.82 -18.84
C ALA A 266 -25.56 -11.33 -20.27
N ALA A 267 -26.79 -11.50 -20.71
CA ALA A 267 -27.24 -11.01 -22.02
C ALA A 267 -27.27 -9.48 -22.05
N ASP A 268 -27.80 -8.86 -21.00
CA ASP A 268 -27.83 -7.39 -20.87
C ASP A 268 -26.42 -6.78 -20.86
N VAL A 269 -25.46 -7.45 -20.16
CA VAL A 269 -24.06 -7.01 -20.13
C VAL A 269 -23.44 -7.06 -21.52
N ARG A 270 -23.67 -8.13 -22.27
CA ARG A 270 -23.13 -8.28 -23.63
C ARG A 270 -23.70 -7.25 -24.59
N GLU A 271 -25.03 -7.02 -24.55
CA GLU A 271 -25.68 -5.99 -25.38
C GLU A 271 -25.15 -4.60 -25.03
N ALA A 272 -25.01 -4.28 -23.73
CA ALA A 272 -24.46 -3.00 -23.29
C ALA A 272 -22.98 -2.83 -23.68
N LEU A 273 -22.20 -3.92 -23.66
CA LEU A 273 -20.81 -3.95 -24.10
C LEU A 273 -20.71 -3.67 -25.62
N GLU A 274 -21.55 -4.33 -26.44
CA GLU A 274 -21.58 -4.08 -27.88
C GLU A 274 -21.85 -2.61 -28.20
N LYS A 275 -22.78 -1.97 -27.48
CA LYS A 275 -23.06 -0.54 -27.61
C LYS A 275 -21.90 0.36 -27.16
N ALA A 276 -21.11 -0.10 -26.17
CA ALA A 276 -19.97 0.64 -25.62
C ALA A 276 -18.66 0.41 -26.38
N LEU A 277 -18.57 -0.58 -27.29
CA LEU A 277 -17.36 -0.90 -28.06
C LEU A 277 -16.72 0.30 -28.76
N PRO A 278 -17.46 1.22 -29.41
CA PRO A 278 -16.86 2.40 -30.03
C PRO A 278 -16.12 3.27 -29.01
N ASP A 279 -16.71 3.51 -27.84
CA ASP A 279 -16.12 4.32 -26.77
C ASP A 279 -14.94 3.62 -26.11
N LEU A 280 -15.05 2.29 -25.92
CA LEU A 280 -13.95 1.45 -25.41
C LEU A 280 -12.74 1.48 -26.36
N ASN A 281 -12.97 1.34 -27.66
CA ASN A 281 -11.92 1.36 -28.66
C ASN A 281 -11.31 2.79 -28.85
N ALA A 282 -12.09 3.84 -28.61
CA ALA A 282 -11.60 5.19 -28.58
C ALA A 282 -10.79 5.53 -27.31
N SER A 283 -10.91 4.71 -26.26
CA SER A 283 -10.17 4.89 -25.03
C SER A 283 -8.68 4.57 -25.26
N ARG A 284 -7.81 5.49 -24.83
CA ARG A 284 -6.35 5.30 -24.99
C ARG A 284 -5.74 4.31 -23.99
N ASP A 285 -6.42 4.07 -22.90
CA ASP A 285 -5.94 3.24 -21.78
C ASP A 285 -6.52 1.83 -21.74
N LEU A 286 -7.59 1.56 -22.51
CA LEU A 286 -8.17 0.22 -22.65
C LEU A 286 -7.83 -0.36 -24.02
N ARG A 287 -7.59 -1.65 -24.06
CA ARG A 287 -7.26 -2.34 -25.30
C ARG A 287 -7.94 -3.69 -25.38
N TRP A 288 -8.65 -3.90 -26.49
CA TRP A 288 -9.05 -5.22 -26.92
C TRP A 288 -7.95 -5.83 -27.80
N VAL A 289 -7.60 -7.08 -27.52
CA VAL A 289 -6.68 -7.85 -28.35
C VAL A 289 -7.43 -9.09 -28.84
N GLU A 290 -7.47 -9.26 -30.15
CA GLU A 290 -8.12 -10.38 -30.81
C GLU A 290 -7.55 -11.73 -30.36
N ALA A 291 -8.34 -12.78 -30.59
CA ALA A 291 -7.95 -14.16 -30.33
C ALA A 291 -6.64 -14.52 -31.05
N ASP A 292 -5.78 -15.20 -30.32
CA ASP A 292 -4.52 -15.76 -30.83
C ASP A 292 -4.32 -17.19 -30.26
N ASP A 293 -3.22 -17.84 -30.64
CA ASP A 293 -2.93 -19.21 -30.20
C ASP A 293 -2.73 -19.32 -28.67
N VAL A 294 -2.43 -18.19 -27.99
CA VAL A 294 -2.20 -18.14 -26.54
C VAL A 294 -3.49 -17.87 -25.77
N VAL A 295 -4.34 -16.97 -26.29
CA VAL A 295 -5.66 -16.65 -25.72
C VAL A 295 -6.73 -16.74 -26.80
N PRO A 296 -7.27 -17.93 -27.02
CA PRO A 296 -8.22 -18.22 -28.13
C PRO A 296 -9.54 -17.44 -28.06
N THR A 297 -9.88 -16.85 -26.93
CA THR A 297 -11.12 -16.06 -26.73
C THR A 297 -10.91 -14.56 -26.92
N GLY A 298 -9.68 -14.13 -27.22
CA GLY A 298 -9.30 -12.73 -27.13
C GLY A 298 -9.22 -12.24 -25.67
N ARG A 299 -8.87 -10.98 -25.48
CA ARG A 299 -8.64 -10.43 -24.13
C ARG A 299 -8.78 -8.93 -24.05
N TRP A 300 -9.17 -8.48 -22.88
CA TRP A 300 -9.13 -7.09 -22.48
C TRP A 300 -7.90 -6.82 -21.60
N THR A 301 -7.21 -5.74 -21.86
CA THR A 301 -6.02 -5.32 -21.08
C THR A 301 -5.96 -3.79 -20.97
N LEU A 302 -5.21 -3.31 -19.97
CA LEU A 302 -4.78 -1.91 -19.98
C LEU A 302 -3.65 -1.76 -21.01
N ALA A 303 -3.72 -0.71 -21.83
CA ALA A 303 -2.72 -0.44 -22.88
C ALA A 303 -1.29 -0.37 -22.33
N ALA A 304 -1.13 0.14 -21.10
CA ALA A 304 0.16 0.20 -20.42
C ALA A 304 0.70 -1.21 -20.12
N MET A 305 -0.15 -2.15 -19.67
CA MET A 305 0.28 -3.52 -19.36
C MET A 305 0.72 -4.26 -20.63
N ASP A 306 -0.10 -4.24 -21.68
CA ASP A 306 0.28 -4.83 -22.97
C ASP A 306 1.55 -4.21 -23.56
N GLY A 307 1.67 -2.88 -23.45
CA GLY A 307 2.86 -2.16 -23.91
C GLY A 307 4.13 -2.56 -23.17
N MET A 308 4.05 -2.70 -21.84
CA MET A 308 5.19 -3.14 -21.01
C MET A 308 5.58 -4.59 -21.29
N GLU A 309 4.61 -5.54 -21.39
CA GLU A 309 4.93 -6.94 -21.68
C GLU A 309 5.63 -7.09 -23.05
N ARG A 310 5.06 -6.49 -24.09
CA ARG A 310 5.66 -6.53 -25.45
C ARG A 310 7.00 -5.82 -25.52
N GLY A 311 7.10 -4.65 -24.87
CA GLY A 311 8.32 -3.87 -24.84
C GLY A 311 9.45 -4.59 -24.12
N LEU A 312 9.15 -5.15 -22.92
CA LEU A 312 10.10 -5.91 -22.13
C LEU A 312 10.61 -7.14 -22.88
N ALA A 313 9.70 -7.89 -23.51
CA ALA A 313 10.07 -9.05 -24.33
C ALA A 313 11.04 -8.65 -25.47
N ARG A 314 10.73 -7.54 -26.17
CA ARG A 314 11.57 -7.03 -27.26
C ARG A 314 12.97 -6.62 -26.79
N ILE A 315 13.05 -5.92 -25.65
CA ILE A 315 14.34 -5.46 -25.10
C ILE A 315 15.19 -6.67 -24.67
N ILE A 316 14.64 -7.61 -23.90
CA ILE A 316 15.37 -8.80 -23.45
C ILE A 316 15.90 -9.62 -24.64
N ARG A 317 15.06 -9.86 -25.67
CA ARG A 317 15.49 -10.62 -26.84
C ARG A 317 16.56 -9.88 -27.64
N ARG A 318 16.39 -8.57 -27.82
CA ARG A 318 17.40 -7.74 -28.48
C ARG A 318 18.74 -7.83 -27.74
N HIS A 319 18.70 -7.70 -26.41
CA HIS A 319 19.88 -7.78 -25.58
C HIS A 319 20.56 -9.15 -25.68
N GLN A 320 19.82 -10.26 -25.64
CA GLN A 320 20.36 -11.61 -25.83
C GLN A 320 21.03 -11.82 -27.19
N ARG A 321 20.54 -11.18 -28.24
CA ARG A 321 21.03 -11.35 -29.61
C ARG A 321 22.17 -10.39 -29.96
N GLU A 322 22.13 -9.15 -29.48
CA GLU A 322 22.97 -8.06 -29.95
C GLU A 322 24.11 -7.73 -28.98
N ALA A 323 24.08 -8.23 -27.75
CA ALA A 323 25.18 -8.02 -26.80
C ALA A 323 26.51 -8.60 -27.34
N PRO A 324 27.63 -7.94 -27.04
CA PRO A 324 28.94 -8.42 -27.45
C PRO A 324 29.20 -9.83 -26.95
N PRO A 325 29.85 -10.69 -27.76
CA PRO A 325 30.19 -12.03 -27.31
C PRO A 325 31.10 -11.97 -26.08
N ALA A 326 30.83 -12.85 -25.13
CA ALA A 326 31.69 -12.96 -23.96
C ALA A 326 33.10 -13.47 -24.36
N PRO A 327 34.15 -12.97 -23.73
CA PRO A 327 35.44 -13.61 -23.81
C PRO A 327 35.34 -15.10 -23.46
N SER A 328 36.18 -15.94 -24.10
CA SER A 328 36.21 -17.36 -23.80
C SER A 328 36.87 -17.59 -22.42
N HIS A 329 36.03 -17.62 -21.38
CA HIS A 329 36.51 -17.84 -20.03
C HIS A 329 36.49 -19.33 -19.68
N THR A 330 37.62 -19.86 -19.32
CA THR A 330 37.73 -21.11 -18.58
C THR A 330 38.06 -20.75 -17.14
N VAL A 331 37.10 -21.00 -16.23
CA VAL A 331 37.31 -20.68 -14.81
C VAL A 331 38.41 -21.58 -14.22
N ASP A 332 39.45 -20.98 -13.65
CA ASP A 332 40.43 -21.72 -12.84
C ASP A 332 39.81 -22.06 -11.48
N TRP A 333 39.21 -23.23 -11.40
CA TRP A 333 38.52 -23.71 -10.21
C TRP A 333 39.48 -23.90 -9.01
N ALA A 334 40.72 -24.30 -9.24
CA ALA A 334 41.68 -24.47 -8.15
C ALA A 334 42.00 -23.11 -7.51
N TRP A 335 42.18 -22.10 -8.33
CA TRP A 335 42.41 -20.75 -7.87
C TRP A 335 41.15 -20.18 -7.14
N LEU A 336 39.97 -20.30 -7.74
CA LEU A 336 38.74 -19.72 -7.17
C LEU A 336 38.35 -20.41 -5.86
N GLU A 337 38.43 -21.74 -5.78
CA GLU A 337 38.15 -22.52 -4.56
C GLU A 337 39.18 -22.21 -3.47
N GLY A 338 40.44 -22.05 -3.84
CA GLY A 338 41.52 -21.64 -2.91
C GLY A 338 41.28 -20.22 -2.37
N LYS A 339 40.84 -19.31 -3.21
CA LYS A 339 40.61 -17.91 -2.84
C LYS A 339 39.35 -17.73 -1.97
N THR A 340 38.27 -18.41 -2.29
CA THR A 340 36.99 -18.30 -1.58
C THR A 340 36.88 -19.22 -0.36
N GLY A 341 37.70 -20.25 -0.29
CA GLY A 341 37.63 -21.30 0.74
C GLY A 341 36.42 -22.22 0.59
N VAL A 342 35.81 -22.26 -0.59
CA VAL A 342 34.57 -23.01 -0.86
C VAL A 342 34.79 -23.95 -2.04
N THR A 343 34.45 -25.23 -1.88
CA THR A 343 34.38 -26.18 -3.00
C THR A 343 32.99 -26.08 -3.64
N TYR A 344 32.96 -25.79 -4.95
CA TYR A 344 31.71 -25.63 -5.69
C TYR A 344 31.26 -26.97 -6.28
N ALA A 345 29.96 -27.25 -6.14
CA ALA A 345 29.33 -28.38 -6.81
C ALA A 345 29.23 -28.16 -8.33
N ASP A 346 29.10 -29.23 -9.12
CA ASP A 346 29.03 -29.15 -10.57
C ASP A 346 27.97 -28.19 -11.10
N ALA A 347 26.76 -28.18 -10.51
CA ALA A 347 25.69 -27.26 -10.87
C ALA A 347 26.07 -25.79 -10.57
N GLN A 348 26.81 -25.54 -9.51
CA GLN A 348 27.28 -24.19 -9.16
C GLN A 348 28.39 -23.74 -10.10
N LYS A 349 29.32 -24.66 -10.46
CA LYS A 349 30.37 -24.43 -11.46
C LYS A 349 29.74 -24.07 -12.81
N ALA A 350 28.81 -24.89 -13.28
CA ALA A 350 28.07 -24.63 -14.52
C ALA A 350 27.33 -23.30 -14.52
N ALA A 351 26.78 -22.90 -13.38
CA ALA A 351 26.09 -21.58 -13.24
C ALA A 351 27.08 -20.42 -13.37
N ILE A 352 28.25 -20.46 -12.69
CA ILE A 352 29.25 -19.40 -12.78
C ILE A 352 29.79 -19.30 -14.22
N GLU A 353 30.20 -20.42 -14.82
CA GLU A 353 30.68 -20.41 -16.20
C GLU A 353 29.64 -19.93 -17.20
N GLY A 354 28.39 -20.33 -16.96
CA GLY A 354 27.28 -19.91 -17.83
C GLY A 354 26.95 -18.42 -17.73
N VAL A 355 26.97 -17.86 -16.53
CA VAL A 355 26.81 -16.42 -16.32
C VAL A 355 27.90 -15.63 -17.04
N LEU A 356 29.14 -16.08 -16.98
CA LEU A 356 30.26 -15.43 -17.67
C LEU A 356 30.15 -15.47 -19.20
N ARG A 357 29.44 -16.46 -19.76
CA ARG A 357 29.28 -16.64 -21.23
C ARG A 357 28.11 -15.89 -21.83
N HIS A 358 27.07 -15.58 -21.07
CA HIS A 358 25.81 -15.04 -21.59
C HIS A 358 25.57 -13.59 -21.17
N PRO A 359 24.98 -12.75 -22.00
CA PRO A 359 24.70 -11.35 -21.67
C PRO A 359 23.65 -11.22 -20.54
N MET A 360 22.65 -12.10 -20.53
CA MET A 360 21.72 -12.24 -19.45
C MET A 360 21.60 -13.70 -19.04
N SER A 361 21.53 -13.97 -17.75
CA SER A 361 21.33 -15.30 -17.18
C SER A 361 20.40 -15.25 -15.97
N VAL A 362 19.76 -16.37 -15.67
CA VAL A 362 18.95 -16.54 -14.46
C VAL A 362 19.51 -17.70 -13.64
N ILE A 363 19.75 -17.46 -12.36
CA ILE A 363 20.02 -18.51 -11.35
C ILE A 363 18.75 -18.64 -10.48
N THR A 364 18.16 -19.82 -10.45
CA THR A 364 16.99 -20.11 -9.60
C THR A 364 17.25 -21.32 -8.71
N GLY A 365 16.67 -21.29 -7.52
CA GLY A 365 16.77 -22.38 -6.56
C GLY A 365 16.15 -22.03 -5.22
N GLY A 366 15.80 -23.03 -4.45
CA GLY A 366 15.24 -22.89 -3.13
C GLY A 366 16.24 -22.32 -2.10
N PRO A 367 15.82 -22.21 -0.84
CA PRO A 367 16.70 -21.76 0.24
C PRO A 367 17.84 -22.77 0.44
N GLY A 368 19.02 -22.26 0.78
CA GLY A 368 20.19 -23.11 1.08
C GLY A 368 20.87 -23.78 -0.13
N THR A 369 20.45 -23.48 -1.36
CA THR A 369 21.08 -24.06 -2.57
C THR A 369 22.39 -23.36 -2.97
N GLY A 370 22.85 -22.37 -2.20
CA GLY A 370 24.11 -21.70 -2.41
C GLY A 370 24.09 -20.57 -3.45
N LYS A 371 22.94 -19.99 -3.74
CA LYS A 371 22.82 -18.81 -4.63
C LYS A 371 23.83 -17.71 -4.25
N THR A 372 23.87 -17.34 -2.97
CA THR A 372 24.77 -16.30 -2.46
C THR A 372 26.24 -16.73 -2.50
N THR A 373 26.51 -18.03 -2.37
CA THR A 373 27.88 -18.59 -2.52
C THR A 373 28.37 -18.44 -3.95
N ILE A 374 27.51 -18.73 -4.93
CA ILE A 374 27.79 -18.51 -6.35
C ILE A 374 28.08 -17.03 -6.61
N LEU A 375 27.26 -16.16 -6.05
CA LEU A 375 27.43 -14.73 -6.21
C LEU A 375 28.76 -14.23 -5.69
N ARG A 376 29.16 -14.69 -4.48
CA ARG A 376 30.49 -14.38 -3.92
C ARG A 376 31.63 -14.92 -4.81
N GLY A 377 31.48 -16.13 -5.34
CA GLY A 377 32.45 -16.69 -6.26
C GLY A 377 32.58 -15.92 -7.56
N LEU A 378 31.43 -15.55 -8.16
CA LEU A 378 31.40 -14.74 -9.38
C LEU A 378 32.07 -13.38 -9.17
N LEU A 379 31.72 -12.68 -8.09
CA LEU A 379 32.31 -11.36 -7.76
C LEU A 379 33.83 -11.47 -7.50
N THR A 380 34.27 -12.52 -6.80
CA THR A 380 35.72 -12.78 -6.60
C THR A 380 36.44 -13.03 -7.92
N TRP A 381 35.82 -13.79 -8.83
CA TRP A 381 36.38 -14.04 -10.15
C TRP A 381 36.50 -12.76 -10.97
N LEU A 382 35.42 -11.98 -11.06
CA LEU A 382 35.38 -10.73 -11.83
C LEU A 382 36.43 -9.72 -11.32
N LYS A 383 36.48 -9.50 -10.01
CA LYS A 383 37.36 -8.48 -9.41
C LYS A 383 38.83 -8.91 -9.40
N ASP A 384 39.12 -10.12 -8.88
CA ASP A 384 40.49 -10.54 -8.57
C ASP A 384 41.17 -11.22 -9.74
N HIS A 385 40.43 -11.88 -10.64
CA HIS A 385 40.98 -12.61 -11.79
C HIS A 385 40.86 -11.82 -13.09
N GLU A 386 39.67 -11.28 -13.37
CA GLU A 386 39.41 -10.49 -14.58
C GLU A 386 39.70 -9.00 -14.41
N GLN A 387 39.98 -8.58 -13.18
CA GLN A 387 40.29 -7.18 -12.82
C GLN A 387 39.22 -6.18 -13.27
N VAL A 388 37.93 -6.62 -13.26
CA VAL A 388 36.80 -5.76 -13.48
C VAL A 388 36.73 -4.74 -12.35
N ASP A 389 36.58 -3.46 -12.69
CA ASP A 389 36.47 -2.40 -11.69
C ASP A 389 35.23 -2.63 -10.80
N ALA A 390 35.47 -2.59 -9.49
CA ALA A 390 34.37 -2.77 -8.54
C ALA A 390 33.27 -1.71 -8.69
N GLU A 391 33.59 -0.51 -9.17
CA GLU A 391 32.63 0.56 -9.39
C GLU A 391 31.71 0.33 -10.60
N THR A 392 32.13 -0.56 -11.55
CA THR A 392 31.29 -0.95 -12.69
C THR A 392 30.45 -2.19 -12.43
N ILE A 393 30.39 -2.68 -11.19
CA ILE A 393 29.55 -3.81 -10.78
C ILE A 393 28.47 -3.31 -9.83
N ALA A 394 27.21 -3.32 -10.24
CA ALA A 394 26.09 -3.01 -9.38
C ALA A 394 25.42 -4.27 -8.82
N LEU A 395 25.18 -4.27 -7.51
CA LEU A 395 24.31 -5.24 -6.84
C LEU A 395 23.00 -4.58 -6.46
N ALA A 396 21.89 -5.19 -6.83
CA ALA A 396 20.57 -4.65 -6.55
C ALA A 396 19.58 -5.69 -6.05
N ALA A 397 18.56 -5.23 -5.32
CA ALA A 397 17.44 -6.07 -4.90
C ALA A 397 16.13 -5.26 -4.88
N PRO A 398 14.95 -5.91 -4.92
CA PRO A 398 13.67 -5.21 -4.83
C PRO A 398 13.44 -4.48 -3.51
N THR A 399 14.03 -4.99 -2.41
CA THR A 399 13.87 -4.42 -1.06
C THR A 399 15.21 -4.03 -0.45
N ALA A 400 15.22 -3.00 0.40
CA ALA A 400 16.43 -2.55 1.08
C ALA A 400 17.02 -3.65 1.99
N ARG A 401 16.16 -4.45 2.62
CA ARG A 401 16.59 -5.58 3.47
C ARG A 401 17.31 -6.66 2.67
N ALA A 402 16.82 -6.98 1.48
CA ALA A 402 17.50 -7.94 0.60
C ALA A 402 18.83 -7.37 0.09
N ALA A 403 18.88 -6.09 -0.25
CA ALA A 403 20.11 -5.41 -0.64
C ALA A 403 21.15 -5.42 0.50
N LYS A 404 20.77 -5.03 1.71
CA LYS A 404 21.64 -5.04 2.88
C LYS A 404 22.21 -6.45 3.14
N ARG A 405 21.35 -7.47 3.07
CA ARG A 405 21.80 -8.86 3.21
C ARG A 405 22.77 -9.28 2.12
N MET A 406 22.53 -8.87 0.87
CA MET A 406 23.45 -9.12 -0.24
C MET A 406 24.83 -8.49 0.03
N GLU A 407 24.84 -7.24 0.50
CA GLU A 407 26.06 -6.53 0.91
C GLU A 407 26.80 -7.25 2.04
N GLU A 408 26.11 -7.64 3.12
CA GLU A 408 26.70 -8.37 4.26
C GLU A 408 27.38 -9.67 3.84
N VAL A 409 26.81 -10.40 2.87
CA VAL A 409 27.34 -11.70 2.45
C VAL A 409 28.42 -11.57 1.37
N THR A 410 28.31 -10.61 0.49
CA THR A 410 29.25 -10.43 -0.64
C THR A 410 30.39 -9.50 -0.30
N GLY A 411 30.24 -8.63 0.71
CA GLY A 411 31.20 -7.56 1.01
C GLY A 411 31.28 -6.48 -0.08
N HIS A 412 30.25 -6.42 -0.97
CA HIS A 412 30.15 -5.44 -2.04
C HIS A 412 28.88 -4.61 -1.85
N ALA A 413 28.96 -3.28 -2.01
CA ALA A 413 27.83 -2.38 -1.82
C ALA A 413 26.63 -2.82 -2.66
N ALA A 414 25.46 -2.84 -2.03
CA ALA A 414 24.22 -3.23 -2.69
C ALA A 414 23.10 -2.23 -2.37
N GLN A 415 22.21 -2.03 -3.32
CA GLN A 415 21.15 -1.05 -3.18
C GLN A 415 19.79 -1.57 -3.70
N THR A 416 18.72 -0.82 -3.48
CA THR A 416 17.44 -1.18 -4.08
C THR A 416 17.43 -0.84 -5.56
N ILE A 417 16.65 -1.60 -6.36
CA ILE A 417 16.47 -1.29 -7.80
C ILE A 417 15.97 0.14 -8.00
N HIS A 418 15.08 0.62 -7.12
CA HIS A 418 14.59 2.00 -7.17
C HIS A 418 15.71 3.03 -6.99
N ARG A 419 16.67 2.74 -6.10
CA ARG A 419 17.82 3.61 -5.87
C ARG A 419 18.82 3.52 -7.03
N LEU A 420 19.05 2.32 -7.56
CA LEU A 420 19.88 2.11 -8.74
C LEU A 420 19.37 2.92 -9.94
N LEU A 421 18.04 2.99 -10.12
CA LEU A 421 17.39 3.73 -11.19
C LEU A 421 17.17 5.22 -10.88
N GLU A 422 17.56 5.71 -9.69
CA GLU A 422 17.40 7.09 -9.24
C GLU A 422 15.97 7.60 -9.39
N VAL A 423 15.01 6.98 -8.66
CA VAL A 423 13.60 7.41 -8.70
C VAL A 423 13.46 8.85 -8.23
N THR A 424 12.89 9.69 -9.10
CA THR A 424 12.54 11.10 -8.85
C THR A 424 11.01 11.28 -8.83
N GLY A 425 10.54 12.49 -8.51
CA GLY A 425 9.11 12.82 -8.59
C GLY A 425 8.52 12.68 -10.01
N ASP A 426 9.36 12.79 -11.05
CA ASP A 426 8.97 12.80 -12.47
C ASP A 426 9.28 11.46 -13.18
N GLY A 427 9.82 10.44 -12.47
CA GLY A 427 10.14 9.14 -13.06
C GLY A 427 11.48 8.56 -12.60
N PHE A 428 12.24 7.98 -13.52
CA PHE A 428 13.54 7.37 -13.27
C PHE A 428 14.65 8.19 -13.91
N GLY A 429 15.74 8.45 -13.18
CA GLY A 429 16.91 9.16 -13.67
C GLY A 429 17.61 8.37 -14.78
N TYR A 430 17.78 7.05 -14.58
CA TYR A 430 18.29 6.15 -15.61
C TYR A 430 17.15 5.56 -16.43
N ASN A 431 17.30 5.59 -17.75
CA ASN A 431 16.30 5.14 -18.73
C ASN A 431 16.95 4.89 -20.11
N SER A 432 16.18 4.74 -21.18
CA SER A 432 16.71 4.49 -22.53
C SER A 432 17.54 5.61 -23.13
N GLU A 433 17.41 6.85 -22.63
CA GLU A 433 18.20 8.01 -23.09
C GLU A 433 19.47 8.20 -22.23
N ALA A 434 19.43 7.75 -20.98
CA ALA A 434 20.52 7.78 -20.03
C ALA A 434 20.66 6.38 -19.38
N PRO A 435 21.31 5.42 -20.03
CA PRO A 435 21.46 4.06 -19.49
C PRO A 435 22.39 4.03 -18.30
N LEU A 436 22.27 2.96 -17.50
CA LEU A 436 23.16 2.65 -16.39
C LEU A 436 24.60 2.47 -16.89
N PRO A 437 25.60 3.03 -16.19
CA PRO A 437 27.01 2.97 -16.61
C PRO A 437 27.72 1.65 -16.27
N GLU A 438 27.08 0.76 -15.53
CA GLU A 438 27.68 -0.48 -15.03
C GLU A 438 27.87 -1.54 -16.12
N ASP A 439 29.00 -2.22 -16.10
CA ASP A 439 29.30 -3.37 -16.97
C ASP A 439 28.56 -4.63 -16.53
N TRP A 440 28.37 -4.78 -15.21
CA TRP A 440 27.68 -5.91 -14.59
C TRP A 440 26.60 -5.46 -13.62
N ILE A 441 25.41 -6.01 -13.78
CA ILE A 441 24.31 -5.77 -12.85
C ILE A 441 23.75 -7.12 -12.37
N VAL A 442 23.79 -7.31 -11.07
CA VAL A 442 23.22 -8.49 -10.42
C VAL A 442 21.98 -8.08 -9.63
N VAL A 443 20.86 -8.72 -9.90
CA VAL A 443 19.59 -8.49 -9.18
C VAL A 443 19.22 -9.76 -8.43
N ASP A 444 19.18 -9.69 -7.10
CA ASP A 444 18.70 -10.78 -6.23
C ASP A 444 17.22 -10.62 -5.87
N GLU A 445 16.60 -11.68 -5.35
CA GLU A 445 15.16 -11.76 -5.00
C GLU A 445 14.24 -11.35 -6.15
N THR A 446 14.60 -11.72 -7.39
CA THR A 446 13.87 -11.33 -8.60
C THR A 446 12.44 -11.90 -8.69
N SER A 447 12.06 -12.85 -7.83
CA SER A 447 10.66 -13.29 -7.67
C SER A 447 9.71 -12.17 -7.26
N MET A 448 10.24 -11.10 -6.65
CA MET A 448 9.49 -9.93 -6.21
C MET A 448 9.38 -8.82 -7.28
N LEU A 449 10.02 -8.97 -8.45
CA LEU A 449 9.95 -8.00 -9.54
C LEU A 449 8.57 -8.05 -10.21
N ASP A 450 7.87 -6.94 -10.18
CA ASP A 450 6.68 -6.75 -11.01
C ASP A 450 7.04 -6.24 -12.40
N LEU A 451 6.04 -6.24 -13.29
CA LEU A 451 6.21 -5.84 -14.67
C LEU A 451 6.68 -4.38 -14.81
N SER A 452 6.19 -3.47 -13.97
CA SER A 452 6.51 -2.04 -14.06
C SER A 452 7.97 -1.76 -13.72
N ILE A 453 8.46 -2.36 -12.64
CA ILE A 453 9.85 -2.22 -12.20
C ILE A 453 10.80 -2.95 -13.17
N ALA A 454 10.43 -4.15 -13.62
CA ALA A 454 11.21 -4.88 -14.62
C ALA A 454 11.30 -4.10 -15.94
N TRP A 455 10.20 -3.49 -16.38
CA TRP A 455 10.18 -2.61 -17.56
C TRP A 455 11.12 -1.42 -17.38
N ALA A 456 11.01 -0.67 -16.27
CA ALA A 456 11.87 0.47 -16.00
C ALA A 456 13.35 0.06 -15.94
N PHE A 457 13.68 -1.04 -15.26
CA PHE A 457 15.02 -1.59 -15.16
C PHE A 457 15.60 -1.89 -16.55
N TRP A 458 14.87 -2.62 -17.40
CA TRP A 458 15.35 -3.00 -18.72
C TRP A 458 15.46 -1.84 -19.70
N GLN A 459 14.71 -0.76 -19.50
CA GLN A 459 14.91 0.48 -20.27
C GLN A 459 16.24 1.16 -19.95
N ALA A 460 16.76 0.97 -18.75
CA ALA A 460 18.03 1.56 -18.32
C ALA A 460 19.26 0.68 -18.63
N ILE A 461 19.09 -0.53 -19.16
CA ILE A 461 20.20 -1.44 -19.46
C ILE A 461 20.86 -1.09 -20.79
N ALA A 462 22.18 -0.81 -20.76
CA ALA A 462 22.98 -0.64 -21.96
C ALA A 462 23.17 -1.98 -22.72
N PRO A 463 23.37 -1.96 -24.05
CA PRO A 463 23.54 -3.20 -24.83
C PRO A 463 24.70 -4.07 -24.38
N GLU A 464 25.77 -3.50 -23.85
CA GLU A 464 26.99 -4.15 -23.41
C GLU A 464 26.95 -4.64 -21.96
N THR A 465 26.02 -4.11 -21.15
CA THR A 465 25.87 -4.49 -19.72
C THR A 465 25.46 -5.95 -19.56
N ARG A 466 26.12 -6.69 -18.69
CA ARG A 466 25.78 -8.07 -18.36
C ARG A 466 24.83 -8.13 -17.17
N VAL A 467 23.75 -8.89 -17.31
CA VAL A 467 22.69 -8.97 -16.31
C VAL A 467 22.56 -10.37 -15.74
N LEU A 468 22.66 -10.48 -14.43
CA LEU A 468 22.35 -11.70 -13.71
C LEU A 468 21.13 -11.51 -12.83
N TRP A 469 20.09 -12.31 -13.05
CA TRP A 469 18.96 -12.43 -12.16
C TRP A 469 19.09 -13.64 -11.24
N VAL A 470 18.91 -13.43 -9.95
CA VAL A 470 18.92 -14.47 -8.93
C VAL A 470 17.59 -14.47 -8.21
N GLY A 471 16.98 -15.65 -8.01
CA GLY A 471 15.68 -15.72 -7.34
C GLY A 471 15.22 -17.14 -7.07
N ASP A 472 14.01 -17.26 -6.57
CA ASP A 472 13.33 -18.53 -6.33
C ASP A 472 11.95 -18.49 -7.01
N GLU A 473 11.82 -19.22 -8.13
CA GLU A 473 10.57 -19.28 -8.91
C GLU A 473 9.36 -19.83 -8.13
N ASN A 474 9.59 -20.50 -7.00
CA ASN A 474 8.56 -21.12 -6.17
C ASN A 474 8.08 -20.26 -5.01
N GLN A 475 8.77 -19.14 -4.72
CA GLN A 475 8.32 -18.17 -3.73
C GLN A 475 7.10 -17.40 -4.23
N LEU A 476 6.52 -16.60 -3.31
CA LEU A 476 5.43 -15.68 -3.66
C LEU A 476 5.85 -14.77 -4.81
N PRO A 477 4.96 -14.53 -5.77
CA PRO A 477 5.19 -13.56 -6.83
C PRO A 477 5.23 -12.13 -6.29
N SER A 478 5.60 -11.18 -7.15
CA SER A 478 5.57 -9.75 -6.88
C SER A 478 4.20 -9.28 -6.35
N VAL A 479 4.16 -8.14 -5.64
CA VAL A 479 2.89 -7.52 -5.24
C VAL A 479 2.18 -6.90 -6.46
N GLY A 480 2.93 -6.24 -7.35
CA GLY A 480 2.40 -5.68 -8.60
C GLY A 480 2.13 -6.73 -9.68
N ALA A 481 1.59 -6.27 -10.80
CA ALA A 481 1.18 -7.13 -11.92
C ALA A 481 2.35 -7.83 -12.62
N GLY A 482 2.05 -8.99 -13.21
CA GLY A 482 3.01 -9.82 -13.94
C GLY A 482 3.65 -10.92 -13.11
N ALA A 483 4.24 -11.89 -13.78
CA ALA A 483 4.99 -13.00 -13.18
C ALA A 483 6.40 -13.08 -13.80
N VAL A 484 7.10 -11.95 -13.81
CA VAL A 484 8.25 -11.68 -14.68
C VAL A 484 9.33 -12.76 -14.62
N LEU A 485 9.78 -13.16 -13.42
CA LEU A 485 10.79 -14.22 -13.29
C LEU A 485 10.30 -15.55 -13.87
N LYS A 486 9.06 -15.94 -13.53
CA LYS A 486 8.46 -17.19 -14.05
C LYS A 486 8.32 -17.18 -15.56
N ASP A 487 7.87 -16.04 -16.11
CA ASP A 487 7.66 -15.87 -17.54
C ASP A 487 8.98 -15.90 -18.31
N VAL A 488 10.03 -15.26 -17.81
CA VAL A 488 11.38 -15.30 -18.39
C VAL A 488 11.93 -16.73 -18.36
N ILE A 489 11.78 -17.45 -17.24
CA ILE A 489 12.18 -18.84 -17.11
C ILE A 489 11.39 -19.74 -18.08
N ALA A 490 10.07 -19.56 -18.18
CA ALA A 490 9.20 -20.36 -19.02
C ALA A 490 9.42 -20.12 -20.53
N SER A 491 9.87 -18.94 -20.91
CA SER A 491 10.13 -18.58 -22.32
C SER A 491 11.25 -19.40 -22.97
N GLY A 492 12.20 -19.89 -22.19
CA GLY A 492 13.40 -20.57 -22.69
C GLY A 492 14.38 -19.69 -23.46
N VAL A 493 14.16 -18.38 -23.55
CA VAL A 493 15.01 -17.44 -24.30
C VAL A 493 16.28 -17.09 -23.53
N VAL A 494 16.20 -17.05 -22.20
CA VAL A 494 17.32 -16.71 -21.32
C VAL A 494 17.87 -17.99 -20.70
N PRO A 495 19.19 -18.21 -20.65
CA PRO A 495 19.80 -19.33 -19.95
C PRO A 495 19.44 -19.38 -18.48
N VAL A 496 18.96 -20.53 -18.02
CA VAL A 496 18.49 -20.74 -16.63
C VAL A 496 19.27 -21.84 -15.96
N TYR A 497 19.93 -21.50 -14.85
CA TYR A 497 20.69 -22.42 -14.02
C TYR A 497 19.88 -22.76 -12.76
N ARG A 498 19.35 -24.00 -12.72
CA ARG A 498 18.53 -24.48 -11.59
C ARG A 498 19.40 -25.19 -10.57
N LEU A 499 19.40 -24.68 -9.34
CA LEU A 499 20.14 -25.26 -8.24
C LEU A 499 19.21 -26.18 -7.44
N GLY A 500 19.39 -27.49 -7.59
CA GLY A 500 18.57 -28.51 -6.90
C GLY A 500 19.19 -29.04 -5.61
N GLN A 501 20.52 -28.97 -5.48
CA GLN A 501 21.23 -29.50 -4.31
C GLN A 501 21.22 -28.50 -3.16
N ASN A 502 20.83 -28.96 -1.99
CA ASN A 502 20.83 -28.13 -0.78
C ASN A 502 22.13 -28.36 0.02
N PHE A 503 22.83 -27.28 0.36
CA PHE A 503 24.07 -27.28 1.13
C PHE A 503 23.87 -26.78 2.57
N ARG A 504 22.71 -26.22 2.90
CA ARG A 504 22.49 -25.56 4.20
C ARG A 504 22.24 -26.55 5.33
N SER A 505 21.77 -27.74 5.04
CA SER A 505 21.63 -28.92 5.90
C SER A 505 20.53 -29.85 5.40
N THR A 506 20.49 -31.08 5.90
CA THR A 506 19.34 -31.99 5.89
C THR A 506 18.22 -31.51 6.84
N SER A 507 18.03 -30.19 7.00
CA SER A 507 17.07 -29.67 7.99
C SER A 507 15.66 -30.09 7.64
N GLY A 508 14.93 -30.47 8.66
CA GLY A 508 13.53 -30.85 8.53
C GLY A 508 12.67 -29.76 7.87
N ILE A 509 13.07 -28.48 8.00
CA ILE A 509 12.40 -27.33 7.37
C ILE A 509 12.53 -27.41 5.85
N VAL A 510 13.75 -27.58 5.33
CA VAL A 510 14.00 -27.59 3.89
C VAL A 510 13.35 -28.80 3.24
N THR A 511 13.51 -29.98 3.84
CA THR A 511 12.83 -31.20 3.37
C THR A 511 11.31 -30.98 3.30
N ASN A 512 10.72 -30.38 4.31
CA ASN A 512 9.29 -30.08 4.33
C ASN A 512 8.89 -28.98 3.34
N ALA A 513 9.73 -27.99 3.09
CA ALA A 513 9.50 -27.00 2.04
C ALA A 513 9.41 -27.65 0.65
N TYR A 514 10.30 -28.59 0.32
CA TYR A 514 10.20 -29.36 -0.92
C TYR A 514 8.95 -30.27 -0.97
N ARG A 515 8.58 -30.90 0.16
CA ARG A 515 7.31 -31.65 0.23
C ARG A 515 6.10 -30.77 -0.06
N VAL A 516 6.09 -29.53 0.46
CA VAL A 516 5.06 -28.54 0.14
C VAL A 516 5.03 -28.27 -1.38
N LEU A 517 6.17 -28.04 -2.03
CA LEU A 517 6.24 -27.80 -3.47
C LEU A 517 5.68 -28.96 -4.31
N THR A 518 5.90 -30.20 -3.88
CA THR A 518 5.34 -31.39 -4.55
C THR A 518 3.89 -31.69 -4.16
N GLY A 519 3.25 -30.85 -3.33
CA GLY A 519 1.89 -31.07 -2.82
C GLY A 519 1.79 -32.21 -1.80
N THR A 520 2.91 -32.65 -1.25
CA THR A 520 2.99 -33.73 -0.27
C THR A 520 2.90 -33.15 1.14
N LYS A 521 2.13 -33.84 2.01
CA LYS A 521 1.96 -33.40 3.39
C LYS A 521 3.30 -33.37 4.13
N PRO A 522 3.66 -32.27 4.80
CA PRO A 522 4.89 -32.15 5.60
C PRO A 522 4.89 -33.18 6.76
N THR A 523 6.08 -33.61 7.15
CA THR A 523 6.29 -34.51 8.32
C THR A 523 6.81 -33.70 9.50
N ARG A 524 6.42 -34.07 10.72
CA ARG A 524 6.98 -33.47 11.94
C ARG A 524 8.44 -33.91 12.11
N THR A 525 9.29 -32.93 12.41
CA THR A 525 10.69 -33.12 12.77
C THR A 525 10.99 -32.28 14.02
N GLU A 526 12.21 -32.32 14.54
CA GLU A 526 12.60 -31.43 15.65
C GLU A 526 12.55 -29.94 15.26
N GLU A 527 12.82 -29.64 13.99
CA GLU A 527 12.88 -28.27 13.45
C GLU A 527 11.56 -27.81 12.81
N PHE A 528 10.68 -28.75 12.45
CA PHE A 528 9.39 -28.45 11.86
C PHE A 528 8.26 -29.14 12.62
N LEU A 529 7.46 -28.32 13.30
CA LEU A 529 6.32 -28.77 14.07
C LEU A 529 5.02 -28.22 13.48
N TRP A 530 3.94 -28.94 13.62
CA TRP A 530 2.62 -28.45 13.31
C TRP A 530 1.56 -29.01 14.23
N ARG A 531 0.52 -28.21 14.51
CA ARG A 531 -0.67 -28.58 15.28
C ARG A 531 -1.91 -28.29 14.46
N GLU A 532 -2.79 -29.28 14.36
CA GLU A 532 -4.06 -29.19 13.66
C GLU A 532 -5.18 -29.02 14.68
N TYR A 533 -6.03 -28.03 14.46
CA TYR A 533 -7.21 -27.72 15.25
C TYR A 533 -8.46 -28.18 14.52
N PRO A 534 -9.56 -28.57 15.22
CA PRO A 534 -10.83 -28.87 14.61
C PRO A 534 -11.35 -27.70 13.75
N ARG A 535 -12.16 -28.00 12.76
CA ARG A 535 -12.79 -26.97 11.95
C ARG A 535 -13.78 -26.15 12.78
N GLY A 536 -13.71 -24.81 12.66
CA GLY A 536 -14.53 -23.88 13.44
C GLY A 536 -14.05 -23.67 14.87
N GLN A 537 -12.82 -24.10 15.22
CA GLN A 537 -12.18 -23.79 16.51
C GLN A 537 -12.21 -22.29 16.78
N ASP A 538 -12.50 -21.93 18.03
CA ASP A 538 -12.46 -20.55 18.48
C ASP A 538 -11.06 -19.95 18.24
N LYS A 539 -11.03 -18.86 17.49
CA LYS A 539 -9.77 -18.19 17.08
C LYS A 539 -9.10 -17.47 18.26
N ASP A 540 -9.84 -17.08 19.27
CA ASP A 540 -9.30 -16.46 20.47
C ASP A 540 -8.54 -17.51 21.30
N GLU A 541 -9.05 -18.73 21.37
CA GLU A 541 -8.32 -19.85 21.97
C GLU A 541 -7.05 -20.20 21.19
N VAL A 542 -7.13 -20.23 19.85
CA VAL A 542 -5.95 -20.45 19.01
C VAL A 542 -4.91 -19.35 19.21
N ARG A 543 -5.33 -18.09 19.33
CA ARG A 543 -4.45 -16.95 19.62
C ARG A 543 -3.79 -17.12 20.99
N ALA A 544 -4.55 -17.48 22.03
CA ALA A 544 -4.01 -17.76 23.36
C ALA A 544 -2.97 -18.89 23.32
N ASN A 545 -3.25 -19.99 22.60
CA ASN A 545 -2.30 -21.08 22.39
C ASN A 545 -1.04 -20.63 21.62
N LEU A 546 -1.17 -19.72 20.63
CA LEU A 546 -0.03 -19.15 19.92
C LEU A 546 0.88 -18.38 20.87
N LEU A 547 0.32 -17.59 21.76
CA LEU A 547 1.08 -16.84 22.75
C LEU A 547 1.89 -17.77 23.67
N THR A 548 1.36 -18.91 24.07
CA THR A 548 2.10 -19.87 24.91
C THR A 548 3.30 -20.50 24.21
N LEU A 549 3.35 -20.44 22.88
CA LEU A 549 4.52 -20.93 22.14
C LEU A 549 5.77 -20.06 22.33
N LEU A 550 5.62 -18.76 22.61
CA LEU A 550 6.77 -17.87 22.77
C LEU A 550 7.67 -18.29 23.94
N PRO A 551 7.19 -18.42 25.18
CA PRO A 551 8.00 -18.93 26.29
C PRO A 551 8.42 -20.39 26.07
N TRP A 552 7.57 -21.23 25.47
CA TRP A 552 7.91 -22.61 25.18
C TRP A 552 9.07 -22.75 24.18
N VAL A 553 9.14 -21.89 23.15
CA VAL A 553 10.28 -21.84 22.22
C VAL A 553 11.57 -21.45 22.94
N GLN A 554 11.48 -20.49 23.86
CA GLN A 554 12.61 -20.07 24.67
C GLN A 554 13.12 -21.19 25.58
N GLU A 555 12.20 -21.87 26.28
CA GLU A 555 12.55 -22.99 27.14
C GLU A 555 13.19 -24.16 26.37
N ARG A 556 12.65 -24.50 25.20
CA ARG A 556 13.07 -25.68 24.43
C ARG A 556 14.33 -25.49 23.63
N TRP A 557 14.51 -24.30 23.01
CA TRP A 557 15.62 -24.03 22.06
C TRP A 557 16.45 -22.80 22.42
N GLY A 558 16.11 -22.06 23.47
CA GLY A 558 16.85 -20.89 23.92
C GLY A 558 16.56 -19.60 23.10
N PHE A 559 15.69 -19.63 22.08
CA PHE A 559 15.36 -18.45 21.31
C PHE A 559 14.40 -17.54 22.05
N THR A 560 14.80 -16.28 22.21
CA THR A 560 13.96 -15.25 22.84
C THR A 560 12.86 -14.79 21.88
N TRP A 561 11.86 -14.08 22.39
CA TRP A 561 10.80 -13.53 21.54
C TRP A 561 11.32 -12.54 20.46
N HIS A 562 12.50 -11.95 20.66
CA HIS A 562 13.17 -11.12 19.65
C HIS A 562 13.56 -11.90 18.39
N GLU A 563 13.81 -13.19 18.54
CA GLU A 563 14.24 -14.11 17.49
C GLU A 563 13.08 -14.87 16.86
N VAL A 564 11.88 -14.73 17.44
CA VAL A 564 10.64 -15.33 16.92
C VAL A 564 9.91 -14.32 16.03
N GLN A 565 9.47 -14.76 14.86
CA GLN A 565 8.58 -13.98 14.00
C GLN A 565 7.28 -14.73 13.75
N VAL A 566 6.17 -14.09 14.04
CA VAL A 566 4.86 -14.61 13.64
C VAL A 566 4.55 -14.12 12.22
N LEU A 567 4.24 -15.06 11.33
CA LEU A 567 3.92 -14.79 9.91
C LEU A 567 2.45 -15.12 9.66
N ALA A 568 1.59 -14.12 9.65
CA ALA A 568 0.17 -14.31 9.35
C ALA A 568 -0.12 -14.12 7.85
N PRO A 569 -1.03 -14.91 7.24
CA PRO A 569 -1.42 -14.70 5.86
C PRO A 569 -2.13 -13.35 5.63
N MET A 570 -2.88 -12.84 6.61
CA MET A 570 -3.76 -11.68 6.50
C MET A 570 -3.48 -10.61 7.56
N ARG A 571 -3.98 -9.39 7.31
CA ARG A 571 -3.80 -8.27 8.25
C ARG A 571 -4.88 -8.21 9.32
N ARG A 572 -6.16 -8.38 8.94
CA ARG A 572 -7.34 -8.27 9.80
C ARG A 572 -7.83 -9.63 10.25
N GLY A 573 -8.68 -9.64 11.28
CA GLY A 573 -9.25 -10.85 11.88
C GLY A 573 -8.51 -11.29 13.14
N ALA A 574 -9.05 -12.27 13.86
CA ALA A 574 -8.53 -12.72 15.15
C ALA A 574 -7.10 -13.27 15.10
N LEU A 575 -6.69 -13.86 13.98
CA LEU A 575 -5.34 -14.34 13.67
C LEU A 575 -4.63 -13.48 12.63
N GLY A 576 -5.11 -12.25 12.39
CA GLY A 576 -4.45 -11.26 11.53
C GLY A 576 -3.33 -10.52 12.24
N THR A 577 -2.42 -9.91 11.49
CA THR A 577 -1.24 -9.22 12.05
C THR A 577 -1.62 -8.09 13.00
N GLU A 578 -2.74 -7.40 12.78
CA GLU A 578 -3.18 -6.29 13.64
C GLU A 578 -3.50 -6.79 15.05
N THR A 579 -4.32 -7.83 15.16
CA THR A 579 -4.71 -8.43 16.45
C THR A 579 -3.54 -9.17 17.11
N LEU A 580 -2.74 -9.91 16.33
CA LEU A 580 -1.58 -10.64 16.85
C LEU A 580 -0.51 -9.69 17.39
N ASN A 581 -0.25 -8.57 16.71
CA ASN A 581 0.70 -7.57 17.20
C ASN A 581 0.31 -7.04 18.57
N GLN A 582 -0.97 -6.70 18.76
CA GLN A 582 -1.44 -6.22 20.06
C GLN A 582 -1.33 -7.31 21.14
N ALA A 583 -1.79 -8.53 20.84
CA ALA A 583 -1.77 -9.63 21.80
C ALA A 583 -0.34 -10.05 22.21
N ILE A 584 0.60 -10.10 21.26
CA ILE A 584 2.00 -10.41 21.54
C ILE A 584 2.64 -9.28 22.33
N ARG A 585 2.42 -8.02 21.93
CA ARG A 585 2.89 -6.84 22.65
C ARG A 585 2.48 -6.88 24.11
N ASP A 586 1.19 -7.08 24.39
CA ASP A 586 0.67 -7.08 25.76
C ASP A 586 1.25 -8.20 26.62
N MET A 587 1.73 -9.29 25.99
CA MET A 587 2.41 -10.38 26.68
C MET A 587 3.89 -10.10 26.92
N VAL A 588 4.64 -9.64 25.90
CA VAL A 588 6.11 -9.51 25.96
C VAL A 588 6.58 -8.14 26.42
N ASN A 589 5.75 -7.12 26.23
CA ASN A 589 5.96 -5.73 26.63
C ASN A 589 4.67 -5.18 27.27
N PRO A 590 4.26 -5.71 28.45
CA PRO A 590 3.01 -5.30 29.11
C PRO A 590 3.06 -3.83 29.49
N ARG A 591 1.88 -3.21 29.63
CA ARG A 591 1.74 -1.81 30.02
C ARG A 591 2.43 -1.57 31.36
N GLY A 592 3.37 -0.64 31.38
CA GLY A 592 4.09 -0.21 32.57
C GLY A 592 3.33 0.86 33.37
N VAL A 593 4.04 1.54 34.29
CA VAL A 593 3.53 2.67 35.07
C VAL A 593 3.34 3.90 34.18
N GLU A 594 4.25 4.09 33.19
CA GLU A 594 4.19 5.19 32.24
C GLU A 594 3.07 4.95 31.21
N PRO A 595 2.34 6.01 30.80
CA PRO A 595 1.33 5.90 29.76
C PRO A 595 1.97 5.51 28.42
N ASP A 596 1.20 4.81 27.57
CA ASP A 596 1.61 4.56 26.20
C ASP A 596 1.82 5.90 25.47
N TRP A 597 2.95 6.05 24.77
CA TRP A 597 3.20 7.22 23.96
C TRP A 597 2.29 7.23 22.74
N THR A 598 1.59 8.32 22.48
CA THR A 598 0.60 8.42 21.41
C THR A 598 1.15 9.26 20.26
N GLY A 599 1.24 8.64 19.09
CA GLY A 599 1.65 9.27 17.84
C GLY A 599 0.51 9.59 16.89
N ALA A 600 0.83 9.75 15.62
CA ALA A 600 -0.12 10.06 14.56
C ALA A 600 -1.28 9.04 14.50
N PHE A 601 -2.49 9.54 14.28
CA PHE A 601 -3.71 8.74 14.14
C PHE A 601 -4.03 7.82 15.34
N GLY A 602 -3.65 8.22 16.57
CA GLY A 602 -3.91 7.44 17.78
C GLY A 602 -3.11 6.14 17.89
N LYS A 603 -2.04 5.97 17.10
CA LYS A 603 -1.13 4.84 17.27
C LYS A 603 -0.36 4.98 18.58
N THR A 604 -0.34 3.93 19.36
CA THR A 604 0.38 3.91 20.64
C THR A 604 1.64 3.06 20.56
N PHE A 605 2.70 3.53 21.23
CA PHE A 605 3.99 2.87 21.32
C PHE A 605 4.47 2.83 22.77
N ARG A 606 5.25 1.80 23.13
CA ARG A 606 5.92 1.64 24.43
C ARG A 606 7.42 1.50 24.22
N VAL A 607 8.21 1.96 25.13
CA VAL A 607 9.63 1.64 25.17
C VAL A 607 9.81 0.13 25.19
N GLY A 608 10.70 -0.40 24.34
CA GLY A 608 10.85 -1.84 24.10
C GLY A 608 9.96 -2.42 23.01
N ASP A 609 8.99 -1.68 22.45
CA ASP A 609 8.18 -2.17 21.34
C ASP A 609 9.01 -2.50 20.12
N ARG A 610 8.71 -3.65 19.52
CA ARG A 610 9.25 -4.03 18.21
C ARG A 610 8.40 -3.40 17.11
N VAL A 611 9.02 -2.55 16.30
CA VAL A 611 8.37 -1.78 15.24
C VAL A 611 9.01 -2.05 13.88
N THR A 612 8.29 -1.73 12.81
CA THR A 612 8.81 -1.74 11.44
C THR A 612 8.52 -0.42 10.76
N GLN A 613 9.47 0.05 10.00
CA GLN A 613 9.27 1.14 9.04
C GLN A 613 8.35 0.65 7.91
N ILE A 614 7.34 1.43 7.54
CA ILE A 614 6.37 1.04 6.49
C ILE A 614 6.47 1.86 5.20
N ARG A 615 7.42 2.79 5.16
CA ARG A 615 7.77 3.61 3.98
C ARG A 615 9.28 3.83 3.94
N ASN A 616 9.83 4.04 2.75
CA ASN A 616 11.23 4.44 2.63
C ASN A 616 11.38 5.88 3.11
N ASN A 617 12.33 6.12 4.02
CA ASN A 617 12.74 7.44 4.47
C ASN A 617 14.25 7.61 4.24
N TYR A 618 14.58 8.08 3.05
CA TYR A 618 15.97 8.25 2.61
C TYR A 618 16.76 9.25 3.46
N ARG A 619 16.08 10.28 4.02
CA ARG A 619 16.73 11.28 4.88
C ARG A 619 17.19 10.68 6.20
N LYS A 620 16.43 9.75 6.74
CA LYS A 620 16.72 9.06 8.01
C LYS A 620 17.50 7.75 7.82
N GLY A 621 17.73 7.32 6.57
CA GLY A 621 18.44 6.08 6.26
C GLY A 621 17.68 4.81 6.67
N VAL A 622 16.34 4.87 6.81
CA VAL A 622 15.49 3.73 7.16
C VAL A 622 14.51 3.42 6.05
N PHE A 623 14.23 2.15 5.85
CA PHE A 623 13.52 1.67 4.68
C PHE A 623 12.32 0.80 5.04
N ASN A 624 11.39 0.67 4.10
CA ASN A 624 10.21 -0.17 4.27
C ASN A 624 10.62 -1.63 4.57
N GLY A 625 10.17 -2.13 5.71
CA GLY A 625 10.49 -3.47 6.21
C GLY A 625 11.61 -3.52 7.24
N ASP A 626 12.37 -2.44 7.46
CA ASP A 626 13.35 -2.39 8.54
C ASP A 626 12.66 -2.58 9.88
N ILE A 627 13.26 -3.42 10.73
CA ILE A 627 12.77 -3.70 12.06
C ILE A 627 13.64 -2.96 13.07
N GLY A 628 13.00 -2.26 13.98
CA GLY A 628 13.64 -1.53 15.08
C GLY A 628 12.94 -1.76 16.39
N PHE A 629 13.55 -1.23 17.46
CA PHE A 629 13.00 -1.24 18.81
C PHE A 629 12.91 0.18 19.33
N VAL A 630 11.78 0.49 19.98
CA VAL A 630 11.59 1.80 20.62
C VAL A 630 12.50 1.86 21.83
N GLU A 631 13.41 2.84 21.85
CA GLU A 631 14.35 3.03 22.97
C GLU A 631 13.90 4.09 23.96
N ARG A 632 13.28 5.16 23.45
CA ARG A 632 12.88 6.30 24.25
C ARG A 632 11.58 6.89 23.71
N ALA A 633 10.73 7.34 24.63
CA ALA A 633 9.50 8.04 24.33
C ALA A 633 9.48 9.33 25.19
N GLU A 634 9.52 10.50 24.55
CA GLU A 634 9.45 11.79 25.23
C GLU A 634 8.00 12.30 25.17
N HIS A 635 7.37 12.45 26.35
CA HIS A 635 6.01 12.97 26.46
C HIS A 635 6.01 14.52 26.57
N PRO A 636 4.93 15.18 26.12
CA PRO A 636 4.83 16.65 26.21
C PRO A 636 4.87 17.20 27.65
N ALA A 637 4.60 16.35 28.65
CA ALA A 637 4.53 16.74 30.07
C ALA A 637 5.86 16.62 30.85
N ASP A 638 6.93 16.16 30.22
CA ASP A 638 8.23 15.97 30.89
C ASP A 638 9.03 17.27 31.00
N VAL A 639 8.38 18.44 30.83
CA VAL A 639 9.02 19.78 30.88
C VAL A 639 8.54 20.57 32.10
N ASP A 640 8.52 19.94 33.28
CA ASP A 640 8.19 20.59 34.55
C ASP A 640 9.43 20.97 35.39
N ASP A 641 10.57 21.26 34.75
CA ASP A 641 11.68 21.92 35.44
C ASP A 641 11.64 23.43 35.12
N GLU A 642 11.16 24.23 36.07
CA GLU A 642 11.02 25.68 36.00
C GLU A 642 12.36 26.44 35.78
N ASP A 643 13.49 25.74 35.65
CA ASP A 643 14.82 26.30 35.54
C ASP A 643 15.53 26.13 34.18
N ASP A 644 14.88 25.54 33.16
CA ASP A 644 15.51 25.33 31.86
C ASP A 644 14.90 26.25 30.79
N GLU A 645 15.65 27.27 30.35
CA GLU A 645 15.32 28.19 29.24
C GLU A 645 15.20 27.49 27.86
N ARG A 646 15.06 26.17 27.81
CA ARG A 646 14.85 25.43 26.56
C ARG A 646 13.39 25.54 26.12
N GLU A 647 13.18 25.86 24.85
CA GLU A 647 11.85 25.74 24.22
C GLU A 647 11.30 24.33 24.43
N PRO A 648 10.00 24.18 24.74
CA PRO A 648 9.38 22.85 24.91
C PRO A 648 9.68 21.98 23.69
N SER A 649 10.37 20.86 23.91
CA SER A 649 10.67 19.93 22.83
C SER A 649 9.40 19.26 22.35
N ASP A 650 9.18 19.24 21.04
CA ASP A 650 8.07 18.49 20.46
C ASP A 650 8.15 17.00 20.88
N PRO A 651 7.00 16.37 21.22
CA PRO A 651 6.97 14.97 21.61
C PRO A 651 7.63 14.09 20.57
N SER A 652 8.58 13.25 20.98
CA SER A 652 9.39 12.46 20.09
C SER A 652 9.53 11.00 20.53
N LEU A 653 9.78 10.13 19.54
CA LEU A 653 9.99 8.70 19.71
C LEU A 653 11.34 8.32 19.08
N ASP A 654 12.27 7.80 19.88
CA ASP A 654 13.54 7.30 19.39
C ASP A 654 13.45 5.77 19.14
N VAL A 655 13.77 5.35 17.92
CA VAL A 655 13.73 3.95 17.49
C VAL A 655 15.10 3.51 17.00
N ARG A 656 15.62 2.42 17.56
CA ARG A 656 16.88 1.81 17.13
C ARG A 656 16.65 0.80 16.01
N PHE A 657 17.27 1.03 14.86
CA PHE A 657 17.36 0.11 13.73
C PHE A 657 18.81 -0.38 13.61
N GLY A 658 19.10 -1.58 14.06
CA GLY A 658 20.47 -2.07 14.18
C GLY A 658 21.32 -1.14 15.06
N ASP A 659 22.37 -0.55 14.49
CA ASP A 659 23.26 0.38 15.21
C ASP A 659 22.83 1.86 15.12
N THR A 660 21.78 2.15 14.35
CA THR A 660 21.31 3.52 14.11
C THR A 660 20.07 3.84 14.94
N VAL A 661 20.11 4.94 15.71
CA VAL A 661 18.93 5.47 16.40
C VAL A 661 18.32 6.59 15.56
N VAL A 662 17.02 6.49 15.32
CA VAL A 662 16.26 7.43 14.49
C VAL A 662 15.15 8.06 15.31
N ARG A 663 15.13 9.39 15.34
CA ARG A 663 14.09 10.17 16.03
C ARG A 663 12.90 10.42 15.12
N TYR A 664 11.70 10.20 15.65
CA TYR A 664 10.41 10.43 14.99
C TYR A 664 9.60 11.47 15.76
N THR A 665 9.07 12.46 15.07
CA THR A 665 8.02 13.32 15.61
C THR A 665 6.69 12.56 15.68
N ALA A 666 5.71 13.09 16.43
CA ALA A 666 4.40 12.48 16.53
C ALA A 666 3.78 12.22 15.14
N GLU A 667 3.89 13.16 14.19
CA GLU A 667 3.38 13.01 12.83
C GLU A 667 4.12 11.93 12.02
N GLU A 668 5.43 11.84 12.17
CA GLU A 668 6.26 10.89 11.44
C GLU A 668 6.04 9.44 11.89
N THR A 669 5.47 9.20 13.08
CA THR A 669 5.10 7.83 13.52
C THR A 669 4.03 7.17 12.67
N ARG A 670 3.38 7.91 11.76
CA ARG A 670 2.57 7.31 10.69
C ARG A 670 3.37 6.30 9.83
N GLU A 671 4.69 6.45 9.79
CA GLU A 671 5.61 5.57 9.06
C GLU A 671 6.01 4.31 9.85
N LEU A 672 5.59 4.19 11.10
CA LEU A 672 5.88 3.05 11.97
C LEU A 672 4.64 2.15 12.14
N SER A 673 4.89 0.87 12.41
CA SER A 673 3.88 -0.11 12.80
C SER A 673 4.51 -1.16 13.71
N LEU A 674 3.73 -1.75 14.63
CA LEU A 674 4.19 -2.90 15.41
C LEU A 674 4.60 -4.06 14.49
N ALA A 675 5.61 -4.81 14.88
CA ALA A 675 6.26 -5.84 14.05
C ALA A 675 6.49 -7.19 14.74
N TYR A 676 5.78 -7.48 15.82
CA TYR A 676 5.79 -8.82 16.45
C TYR A 676 5.21 -9.88 15.52
N ALA A 677 4.16 -9.51 14.76
CA ALA A 677 3.61 -10.28 13.67
C ALA A 677 3.65 -9.47 12.36
N THR A 678 3.99 -10.12 11.25
CA THR A 678 4.00 -9.50 9.92
C THR A 678 3.32 -10.42 8.90
N THR A 679 2.96 -9.91 7.72
CA THR A 679 2.42 -10.77 6.66
C THR A 679 3.52 -11.56 5.98
N VAL A 680 3.17 -12.75 5.46
CA VAL A 680 4.12 -13.58 4.70
C VAL A 680 4.73 -12.80 3.52
N HIS A 681 3.95 -11.95 2.86
CA HIS A 681 4.43 -11.09 1.77
C HIS A 681 5.50 -10.09 2.23
N LYS A 682 5.29 -9.44 3.38
CA LYS A 682 6.27 -8.49 3.94
C LYS A 682 7.53 -9.19 4.50
N ALA A 683 7.47 -10.49 4.75
CA ALA A 683 8.60 -11.28 5.20
C ALA A 683 9.50 -11.77 4.05
N GLN A 684 9.14 -11.53 2.79
CA GLN A 684 10.00 -11.86 1.64
C GLN A 684 11.34 -11.10 1.75
N GLY A 685 12.42 -11.73 1.35
CA GLY A 685 13.79 -11.21 1.52
C GLY A 685 14.34 -11.26 2.96
N ALA A 686 13.52 -11.69 3.94
CA ALA A 686 13.91 -11.82 5.35
C ALA A 686 14.08 -13.28 5.77
N GLU A 687 14.88 -13.50 6.79
CA GLU A 687 14.97 -14.79 7.48
C GLU A 687 14.97 -14.56 8.99
N TYR A 688 14.41 -15.52 9.72
CA TYR A 688 14.26 -15.46 11.17
C TYR A 688 14.71 -16.78 11.80
N PRO A 689 15.30 -16.77 13.00
CA PRO A 689 15.64 -18.01 13.70
C PRO A 689 14.42 -18.93 13.87
N VAL A 690 13.30 -18.38 14.33
CA VAL A 690 12.05 -19.12 14.53
C VAL A 690 10.88 -18.44 13.82
N VAL A 691 10.08 -19.21 13.10
CA VAL A 691 8.84 -18.76 12.47
C VAL A 691 7.64 -19.50 13.05
N ILE A 692 6.60 -18.78 13.41
CA ILE A 692 5.29 -19.33 13.80
C ILE A 692 4.26 -18.84 12.78
N MET A 693 3.49 -19.75 12.17
CA MET A 693 2.49 -19.40 11.16
C MET A 693 1.12 -19.97 11.51
N PRO A 694 0.08 -19.14 11.73
CA PRO A 694 -1.31 -19.58 11.73
C PRO A 694 -1.83 -19.68 10.28
N LEU A 695 -2.36 -20.86 9.89
CA LEU A 695 -2.93 -21.14 8.58
C LEU A 695 -4.35 -21.70 8.74
N PHE A 696 -5.35 -20.84 8.65
CA PHE A 696 -6.75 -21.12 8.94
C PHE A 696 -7.66 -20.72 7.76
N TRP A 697 -8.88 -21.26 7.73
CA TRP A 697 -9.85 -21.00 6.69
C TRP A 697 -10.27 -19.52 6.56
N ASP A 698 -10.11 -18.72 7.58
CA ASP A 698 -10.33 -17.26 7.52
C ASP A 698 -9.48 -16.60 6.43
N ALA A 699 -8.31 -17.19 6.14
CA ALA A 699 -7.41 -16.77 5.08
C ALA A 699 -7.53 -17.64 3.81
N TYR A 700 -8.73 -18.16 3.49
CA TYR A 700 -8.96 -19.13 2.41
C TYR A 700 -8.24 -18.79 1.09
N MET A 701 -8.34 -17.54 0.62
CA MET A 701 -7.69 -17.08 -0.60
C MET A 701 -6.15 -17.14 -0.55
N LEU A 702 -5.59 -17.13 0.64
CA LEU A 702 -4.15 -17.15 0.90
C LEU A 702 -3.65 -18.53 1.38
N CYS A 703 -4.55 -19.50 1.52
CA CYS A 703 -4.20 -20.90 1.80
C CYS A 703 -3.73 -21.59 0.52
N ASN A 704 -2.51 -21.30 0.08
CA ASN A 704 -1.92 -21.86 -1.14
C ASN A 704 -0.45 -22.24 -0.91
N ARG A 705 0.12 -23.05 -1.85
CA ARG A 705 1.51 -23.52 -1.77
C ARG A 705 2.55 -22.41 -1.67
N PRO A 706 2.52 -21.37 -2.52
CA PRO A 706 3.50 -20.30 -2.46
C PRO A 706 3.54 -19.59 -1.11
N VAL A 707 2.38 -19.34 -0.48
CA VAL A 707 2.31 -18.72 0.85
C VAL A 707 2.93 -19.64 1.90
N LEU A 708 2.54 -20.92 1.91
CA LEU A 708 3.08 -21.90 2.86
C LEU A 708 4.58 -22.11 2.66
N TYR A 709 5.01 -22.30 1.41
CA TYR A 709 6.42 -22.47 1.05
C TYR A 709 7.26 -21.24 1.47
N THR A 710 6.80 -20.05 1.11
CA THR A 710 7.51 -18.82 1.45
C THR A 710 7.63 -18.64 2.96
N ALA A 711 6.56 -18.89 3.71
CA ALA A 711 6.60 -18.81 5.17
C ALA A 711 7.60 -19.79 5.79
N LEU A 712 7.58 -21.06 5.36
CA LEU A 712 8.52 -22.08 5.85
C LEU A 712 9.98 -21.72 5.55
N THR A 713 10.23 -21.22 4.35
CA THR A 713 11.58 -20.84 3.90
C THR A 713 12.14 -19.60 4.58
N ARG A 714 11.33 -18.89 5.38
CA ARG A 714 11.80 -17.78 6.23
C ARG A 714 12.44 -18.26 7.52
N ALA A 715 12.16 -19.50 7.95
CA ALA A 715 12.75 -20.06 9.17
C ALA A 715 14.17 -20.58 8.93
N ARG A 716 15.08 -20.25 9.86
CA ARG A 716 16.45 -20.75 9.86
C ARG A 716 16.61 -22.04 10.69
N HIS A 717 15.98 -22.09 11.86
CA HIS A 717 16.15 -23.15 12.84
C HIS A 717 14.86 -23.88 13.17
N VAL A 718 13.77 -23.16 13.40
CA VAL A 718 12.48 -23.78 13.79
C VAL A 718 11.33 -23.15 13.04
N ALA A 719 10.43 -23.97 12.51
CA ALA A 719 9.15 -23.54 11.95
C ALA A 719 7.98 -24.26 12.65
N ILE A 720 7.00 -23.50 13.11
CA ILE A 720 5.82 -24.00 13.79
C ILE A 720 4.57 -23.56 13.02
N LEU A 721 3.79 -24.54 12.55
CA LEU A 721 2.55 -24.28 11.81
C LEU A 721 1.36 -24.62 12.72
N LEU A 722 0.50 -23.64 12.96
CA LEU A 722 -0.83 -23.86 13.55
C LEU A 722 -1.84 -23.87 12.42
N THR A 723 -2.57 -24.97 12.24
CA THR A 723 -3.47 -25.11 11.09
C THR A 723 -4.84 -25.62 11.53
N GLU A 724 -5.86 -25.29 10.76
CA GLU A 724 -7.20 -25.82 10.93
C GLU A 724 -7.39 -27.07 10.05
N GLU A 725 -8.24 -28.00 10.47
CA GLU A 725 -8.54 -29.23 9.73
C GLU A 725 -8.88 -28.95 8.28
N GLY A 726 -8.14 -29.59 7.39
CA GLY A 726 -8.27 -29.43 5.96
C GLY A 726 -7.59 -28.22 5.33
N ALA A 727 -7.23 -27.18 6.10
CA ALA A 727 -6.62 -25.94 5.55
C ALA A 727 -5.23 -26.20 4.96
N MET A 728 -4.37 -26.96 5.65
CA MET A 728 -3.08 -27.36 5.09
C MET A 728 -3.24 -28.22 3.85
N GLY A 729 -4.18 -29.18 3.88
CA GLY A 729 -4.48 -30.02 2.71
C GLY A 729 -4.98 -29.21 1.50
N HIS A 730 -5.78 -28.17 1.75
CA HIS A 730 -6.20 -27.24 0.71
C HIS A 730 -5.02 -26.47 0.15
N ALA A 731 -4.18 -25.90 1.00
CA ALA A 731 -2.98 -25.17 0.57
C ALA A 731 -2.06 -26.03 -0.29
N LEU A 732 -1.86 -27.31 0.06
CA LEU A 732 -1.06 -28.26 -0.71
C LEU A 732 -1.64 -28.57 -2.09
N ARG A 733 -2.97 -28.65 -2.23
CA ARG A 733 -3.64 -28.88 -3.53
C ARG A 733 -3.66 -27.62 -4.39
N THR A 734 -3.69 -26.44 -3.80
CA THR A 734 -3.70 -25.17 -4.50
C THR A 734 -2.26 -24.82 -4.90
N ALA A 735 -1.84 -25.35 -6.05
CA ALA A 735 -0.45 -25.27 -6.55
C ALA A 735 -0.01 -23.85 -6.86
N GLU A 736 -0.97 -23.03 -7.27
CA GLU A 736 -0.74 -21.61 -7.54
C GLU A 736 -1.83 -20.84 -6.78
N GLY A 737 -1.46 -19.82 -6.01
CA GLY A 737 -2.37 -18.68 -5.85
C GLY A 737 -2.74 -18.28 -7.28
N GLN A 738 -3.94 -17.80 -7.54
CA GLN A 738 -4.48 -17.59 -8.88
C GLN A 738 -3.40 -17.43 -9.95
N ARG A 739 -3.34 -18.36 -10.94
CA ARG A 739 -2.37 -18.26 -12.03
C ARG A 739 -2.55 -16.90 -12.67
N ARG A 740 -1.53 -16.05 -12.56
CA ARG A 740 -1.59 -14.70 -13.12
C ARG A 740 -1.77 -14.78 -14.62
N GLN A 741 -2.66 -13.97 -15.12
CA GLN A 741 -2.88 -13.81 -16.56
C GLN A 741 -1.78 -12.89 -17.11
N THR A 742 -0.75 -13.49 -17.69
CA THR A 742 0.44 -12.81 -18.25
C THR A 742 0.76 -13.35 -19.63
N LEU A 743 1.41 -12.55 -20.46
CA LEU A 743 1.79 -12.90 -21.82
C LEU A 743 3.28 -12.72 -22.09
N LEU A 744 4.04 -12.26 -21.10
CA LEU A 744 5.47 -12.00 -21.28
C LEU A 744 6.22 -13.25 -21.80
N ALA A 745 5.91 -14.43 -21.26
CA ALA A 745 6.54 -15.68 -21.73
C ALA A 745 6.24 -15.93 -23.22
N ALA A 746 5.00 -15.75 -23.65
CA ALA A 746 4.59 -15.91 -25.04
C ALA A 746 5.25 -14.86 -25.95
N HIS A 747 5.27 -13.62 -25.54
CA HIS A 747 5.95 -12.54 -26.28
C HIS A 747 7.46 -12.76 -26.39
N LEU A 748 8.10 -13.30 -25.35
CA LEU A 748 9.50 -13.71 -25.40
C LEU A 748 9.71 -14.87 -26.39
N ALA A 749 8.84 -15.84 -26.46
CA ALA A 749 8.99 -17.00 -27.35
C ALA A 749 8.74 -16.67 -28.84
N THR A 750 7.84 -15.72 -29.14
CA THR A 750 7.36 -15.45 -30.50
C THR A 750 7.95 -14.20 -31.16
N ALA A 751 8.57 -13.28 -30.42
CA ALA A 751 9.06 -11.99 -30.93
C ALA A 751 10.34 -12.04 -31.78
#